data_6abe7c5b41c80404b15a2590d05b9a8d
#
_entry.id   6abe7c5b41c80404b15a2590d05b9a8d
#
_cell.length_a   1.000
_cell.length_b   1.000
_cell.length_c   1.000
_cell.angle_alpha   90.00
_cell.angle_beta   90.00
_cell.angle_gamma   90.00
#
_symmetry.space_group_name_H-M   'P 1'
#
loop_
_entity.id
_entity.type
_entity.pdbx_description
1 polymer ?
#
loop_
_entity_poly.entity_id
_entity_poly.type
_entity_poly.pdbx_seq_one_letter_code
_entity_poly.pdbx_strand_id
1 'polypeptide(L)'
;MTMFKKSVKSFQWGNHQVTMETGEIARQSGGAVIVNVDDTVVMGTVVASKSAKPGQSFFPLTVDYLEKTYAAGKIPGGFFRREGRPSEGETLISRLIDRPLRPLFPEGFLNEVQVVIHVLSINPDVPSDIPALIAASAALAISGIPFAGPVGAARVGYADGQYLLNPTRTEQATSALDLIVAGTQAAVLMVESEANQLSEEIMLGAVVYGHDQMQTAINAINELVAEAGKPDWDWTAAPKDEPFIAKVTAIAEGPLREAYQIRQKGARSDKLKEITKTVVAKLQEDGDVDAVAVNDILFEIEAKIVRSQILNGEPRIDGRDTRTVRPIEIRNGVLPRTHGSALFTRGETQALVVATLGTARDEQIIDALEGEYRDRFMFHYNMPPFATGETGRVGSPKRREIGHGRLAKRALIPVLPSAEDFAYSIRVVSEITESNGSSSMASVCGGCLAMMDAGVPVKAHVAGVAMGLILDGNRFAVLTDILGDEDHLGDMDFKVAGTANGITALQMDIKVQGITKEIMQVALAQAKEGRLHILSKMQEAMGSVRTELSAHAPRMVSFKIHPDKIREVIGKGGATIQALTKETGCSIDIKDDGTVTIASTSAEGMAEAKARIEGITAEAEVGKIYEGPVVKLLEFGALVNILPGKDGLLHISEISTERVKEVKDYLQEGQVVRVKLLAADERGRLRLSLKAAMAEEGGTIAPLAGATEAVAEAAPSAGETA
;
A
#
# COMPACT_ATOMS: atom_id res chain seq x y z
N MET A 1 34.44 37.27 16.15
CA MET A 1 33.04 37.46 15.69
C MET A 1 32.70 36.29 14.77
N THR A 2 31.63 35.59 15.06
CA THR A 2 31.17 34.54 14.15
C THR A 2 30.66 35.15 12.85
N MET A 3 30.97 34.54 11.71
CA MET A 3 30.53 34.96 10.37
C MET A 3 29.00 34.92 10.22
N PHE A 4 28.32 34.15 11.08
CA PHE A 4 26.90 33.88 11.01
C PHE A 4 26.14 34.40 12.23
N LYS A 5 24.92 34.89 12.01
CA LYS A 5 23.95 35.21 13.06
C LYS A 5 23.01 34.00 13.20
N LYS A 6 23.39 33.05 14.04
CA LYS A 6 22.63 31.85 14.31
C LYS A 6 21.61 32.11 15.41
N SER A 7 20.35 31.74 15.19
CA SER A 7 19.28 31.71 16.18
C SER A 7 18.86 30.25 16.41
N VAL A 8 18.70 29.88 17.68
CA VAL A 8 18.42 28.50 18.08
C VAL A 8 17.31 28.49 19.12
N LYS A 9 16.32 27.62 18.93
CA LYS A 9 15.27 27.31 19.90
C LYS A 9 15.33 25.83 20.24
N SER A 10 15.29 25.50 21.52
CA SER A 10 15.27 24.12 22.03
C SER A 10 14.14 23.94 23.00
N PHE A 11 13.39 22.87 22.87
CA PHE A 11 12.25 22.56 23.73
C PHE A 11 12.03 21.07 23.85
N GLN A 12 11.35 20.66 24.93
CA GLN A 12 10.90 19.28 25.13
C GLN A 12 9.50 19.13 24.51
N TRP A 13 9.31 18.06 23.74
CA TRP A 13 8.02 17.75 23.09
C TRP A 13 7.66 16.28 23.31
N GLY A 14 6.83 16.03 24.32
CA GLY A 14 6.66 14.67 24.80
C GLY A 14 7.98 14.10 25.34
N ASN A 15 8.38 12.97 24.83
CA ASN A 15 9.65 12.30 25.21
C ASN A 15 10.85 12.80 24.38
N HIS A 16 10.63 13.66 23.36
CA HIS A 16 11.66 14.09 22.42
C HIS A 16 12.28 15.43 22.78
N GLN A 17 13.59 15.53 22.59
CA GLN A 17 14.29 16.82 22.60
C GLN A 17 14.30 17.41 21.19
N VAL A 18 13.73 18.59 21.02
CA VAL A 18 13.66 19.27 19.71
C VAL A 18 14.53 20.50 19.71
N THR A 19 15.27 20.69 18.62
CA THR A 19 16.05 21.92 18.37
C THR A 19 15.72 22.44 16.98
N MET A 20 15.42 23.72 16.89
CA MET A 20 15.24 24.45 15.62
C MET A 20 16.32 25.52 15.50
N GLU A 21 16.96 25.61 14.33
CA GLU A 21 18.00 26.61 14.09
C GLU A 21 17.91 27.25 12.71
N THR A 22 18.31 28.51 12.63
CA THR A 22 18.40 29.29 11.38
C THR A 22 19.58 30.23 11.38
N GLY A 23 19.89 30.81 10.20
CA GLY A 23 20.88 31.89 10.03
C GLY A 23 22.29 31.45 9.60
N GLU A 24 22.59 30.15 9.57
CA GLU A 24 23.90 29.61 9.17
C GLU A 24 23.86 28.95 7.79
N ILE A 25 22.90 28.09 7.53
CA ILE A 25 22.79 27.26 6.30
C ILE A 25 21.75 27.85 5.34
N ALA A 26 21.95 27.66 4.02
CA ALA A 26 21.03 28.04 2.94
C ALA A 26 20.59 29.52 2.97
N ARG A 27 21.49 30.45 3.29
CA ARG A 27 21.21 31.87 3.49
C ARG A 27 20.69 32.63 2.27
N GLN A 28 20.75 32.06 1.07
CA GLN A 28 20.18 32.65 -0.14
C GLN A 28 18.69 32.37 -0.30
N SER A 29 18.14 31.41 0.45
CA SER A 29 16.71 31.12 0.44
C SER A 29 15.89 32.24 1.10
N GLY A 30 14.60 32.30 0.81
CA GLY A 30 13.65 33.14 1.50
C GLY A 30 13.62 32.87 2.99
N GLY A 31 13.52 31.60 3.37
CA GLY A 31 13.65 31.06 4.73
C GLY A 31 14.37 29.73 4.72
N ALA A 32 15.13 29.42 5.76
CA ALA A 32 15.78 28.12 5.94
C ALA A 32 15.83 27.79 7.44
N VAL A 33 15.35 26.63 7.80
CA VAL A 33 15.35 26.13 9.18
C VAL A 33 15.81 24.67 9.20
N ILE A 34 16.68 24.35 10.13
CA ILE A 34 17.05 22.98 10.48
C ILE A 34 16.28 22.59 11.73
N VAL A 35 15.62 21.45 11.68
CA VAL A 35 14.94 20.84 12.83
C VAL A 35 15.63 19.52 13.17
N ASN A 36 16.02 19.37 14.41
CA ASN A 36 16.59 18.14 14.96
C ASN A 36 15.63 17.60 16.03
N VAL A 37 15.24 16.34 15.88
CA VAL A 37 14.48 15.59 16.88
C VAL A 37 15.24 14.29 17.15
N ASP A 38 15.93 14.21 18.29
CA ASP A 38 16.68 13.05 18.73
C ASP A 38 17.58 12.46 17.61
N ASP A 39 18.40 13.30 16.95
CA ASP A 39 19.32 12.95 15.83
C ASP A 39 18.65 12.71 14.47
N THR A 40 17.33 12.78 14.35
CA THR A 40 16.67 12.97 13.05
C THR A 40 16.72 14.44 12.70
N VAL A 41 17.53 14.78 11.69
CA VAL A 41 17.82 16.17 11.28
C VAL A 41 17.24 16.43 9.90
N VAL A 42 16.38 17.44 9.81
CA VAL A 42 15.71 17.84 8.57
C VAL A 42 15.95 19.33 8.30
N MET A 43 16.27 19.68 7.06
CA MET A 43 16.38 21.05 6.61
C MET A 43 15.19 21.41 5.72
N GLY A 44 14.41 22.41 6.12
CA GLY A 44 13.37 23.03 5.29
C GLY A 44 13.85 24.37 4.72
N THR A 45 13.62 24.57 3.42
CA THR A 45 13.92 25.83 2.73
C THR A 45 12.72 26.31 1.94
N VAL A 46 12.55 27.62 1.82
CA VAL A 46 11.52 28.22 0.97
C VAL A 46 12.08 29.33 0.12
N VAL A 47 11.64 29.36 -1.13
CA VAL A 47 11.89 30.47 -2.07
C VAL A 47 10.57 30.79 -2.77
N ALA A 48 10.29 32.07 -2.98
CA ALA A 48 9.15 32.52 -3.75
C ALA A 48 9.53 33.59 -4.77
N SER A 49 8.86 33.56 -5.92
CA SER A 49 8.95 34.60 -6.94
C SER A 49 8.34 35.90 -6.43
N LYS A 50 8.94 37.05 -6.78
CA LYS A 50 8.43 38.35 -6.33
C LYS A 50 7.17 38.83 -7.05
N SER A 51 6.83 38.20 -8.17
CA SER A 51 5.63 38.49 -8.96
C SER A 51 5.06 37.20 -9.56
N ALA A 52 3.76 37.18 -9.79
CA ALA A 52 3.10 36.14 -10.55
C ALA A 52 3.48 36.17 -12.03
N LYS A 53 3.43 35.03 -12.72
CA LYS A 53 3.60 34.95 -14.16
C LYS A 53 2.36 35.54 -14.86
N PRO A 54 2.51 36.22 -16.01
CA PRO A 54 1.35 36.69 -16.78
C PRO A 54 0.41 35.53 -17.11
N GLY A 55 -0.90 35.73 -16.89
CA GLY A 55 -1.93 34.71 -17.14
C GLY A 55 -1.98 33.58 -16.12
N GLN A 56 -1.33 33.71 -14.96
CA GLN A 56 -1.39 32.73 -13.88
C GLN A 56 -2.77 32.72 -13.23
N SER A 57 -3.49 31.61 -13.33
CA SER A 57 -4.85 31.44 -12.82
C SER A 57 -4.96 30.60 -11.54
N PHE A 58 -3.86 30.06 -11.04
CA PHE A 58 -3.82 29.24 -9.83
C PHE A 58 -2.56 29.51 -9.01
N PHE A 59 -2.61 29.21 -7.74
CA PHE A 59 -1.45 29.32 -6.84
C PHE A 59 -0.44 28.17 -7.05
N PRO A 60 0.76 28.46 -7.61
CA PRO A 60 1.77 27.44 -7.91
C PRO A 60 2.67 27.15 -6.72
N LEU A 61 2.18 26.42 -5.73
CA LEU A 61 2.98 25.89 -4.64
C LEU A 61 3.55 24.52 -5.03
N THR A 62 4.87 24.39 -4.90
CA THR A 62 5.57 23.10 -5.03
C THR A 62 6.24 22.76 -3.72
N VAL A 63 5.97 21.55 -3.20
CA VAL A 63 6.62 21.00 -2.02
C VAL A 63 7.35 19.72 -2.43
N ASP A 64 8.66 19.68 -2.18
CA ASP A 64 9.52 18.54 -2.45
C ASP A 64 10.21 18.09 -1.16
N TYR A 65 9.92 16.88 -0.73
CA TYR A 65 10.59 16.20 0.36
C TYR A 65 11.55 15.17 -0.22
N LEU A 66 12.80 15.21 0.18
CA LEU A 66 13.89 14.42 -0.39
C LEU A 66 14.67 13.70 0.71
N GLU A 67 14.73 12.40 0.60
CA GLU A 67 15.54 11.54 1.44
C GLU A 67 16.93 11.37 0.83
N LYS A 68 17.97 11.58 1.63
CA LYS A 68 19.36 11.38 1.23
C LYS A 68 19.90 10.12 1.93
N THR A 69 20.36 9.15 1.14
CA THR A 69 20.85 7.87 1.69
C THR A 69 22.03 8.06 2.64
N TYR A 70 22.83 9.12 2.46
CA TYR A 70 23.88 9.47 3.43
C TYR A 70 23.34 9.79 4.83
N ALA A 71 22.06 10.21 4.95
CA ALA A 71 21.44 10.44 6.26
C ALA A 71 21.41 9.18 7.13
N ALA A 72 21.34 8.01 6.49
CA ALA A 72 21.43 6.70 7.14
C ALA A 72 22.83 6.08 7.04
N GLY A 73 23.86 6.85 6.66
CA GLY A 73 25.22 6.33 6.47
C GLY A 73 25.36 5.35 5.29
N LYS A 74 24.45 5.39 4.32
CA LYS A 74 24.41 4.48 3.19
C LYS A 74 24.83 5.13 1.87
N ILE A 75 25.30 4.32 0.92
CA ILE A 75 25.47 4.68 -0.48
C ILE A 75 24.26 4.16 -1.24
N PRO A 76 23.63 4.96 -2.14
CA PRO A 76 22.48 4.52 -2.91
C PRO A 76 22.73 3.22 -3.66
N GLY A 77 21.70 2.37 -3.75
CA GLY A 77 21.68 1.20 -4.58
C GLY A 77 21.74 1.52 -6.09
N GLY A 78 21.60 0.50 -6.92
CA GLY A 78 21.57 0.63 -8.37
C GLY A 78 22.93 0.92 -9.01
N PHE A 79 22.93 1.09 -10.34
CA PHE A 79 24.14 1.25 -11.14
C PHE A 79 24.84 2.61 -10.93
N PHE A 80 24.06 3.69 -10.88
CA PHE A 80 24.59 5.06 -10.80
C PHE A 80 25.03 5.49 -9.41
N ARG A 81 24.71 4.72 -8.36
CA ARG A 81 25.05 5.05 -6.97
C ARG A 81 24.64 6.48 -6.57
N ARG A 82 23.49 6.92 -7.06
CA ARG A 82 22.93 8.24 -6.82
C ARG A 82 21.40 8.13 -6.70
N GLU A 83 20.80 8.96 -5.83
CA GLU A 83 19.36 9.10 -5.72
C GLU A 83 18.78 9.53 -7.06
N GLY A 84 17.67 8.91 -7.44
CA GLY A 84 16.97 9.14 -8.69
C GLY A 84 15.68 9.92 -8.53
N ARG A 85 14.58 9.37 -9.04
CA ARG A 85 13.24 9.94 -8.85
C ARG A 85 12.78 9.73 -7.42
N PRO A 86 11.98 10.68 -6.86
CA PRO A 86 11.38 10.50 -5.55
C PRO A 86 10.62 9.17 -5.45
N SER A 87 10.79 8.49 -4.33
CA SER A 87 10.06 7.29 -3.97
C SER A 87 8.57 7.60 -3.75
N GLU A 88 7.75 6.56 -3.63
CA GLU A 88 6.36 6.71 -3.24
C GLU A 88 6.24 7.34 -1.85
N GLY A 89 7.09 6.94 -0.89
CA GLY A 89 7.15 7.51 0.45
C GLY A 89 7.46 9.01 0.42
N GLU A 90 8.49 9.43 -0.31
CA GLU A 90 8.83 10.85 -0.46
C GLU A 90 7.69 11.65 -1.10
N THR A 91 7.00 11.07 -2.08
CA THR A 91 5.83 11.70 -2.72
C THR A 91 4.68 11.87 -1.73
N LEU A 92 4.42 10.89 -0.86
CA LEU A 92 3.37 10.95 0.15
C LEU A 92 3.69 11.99 1.23
N ILE A 93 4.92 12.06 1.72
CA ILE A 93 5.33 13.08 2.70
C ILE A 93 5.30 14.48 2.07
N SER A 94 5.71 14.66 0.81
CA SER A 94 5.53 15.93 0.09
C SER A 94 4.07 16.39 0.09
N ARG A 95 3.12 15.47 -0.15
CA ARG A 95 1.68 15.76 -0.09
C ARG A 95 1.18 16.05 1.32
N LEU A 96 1.69 15.33 2.30
CA LEU A 96 1.36 15.53 3.71
C LEU A 96 1.70 16.97 4.16
N ILE A 97 2.80 17.51 3.65
CA ILE A 97 3.27 18.87 3.96
C ILE A 97 2.53 19.93 3.14
N ASP A 98 2.30 19.70 1.83
CA ASP A 98 1.59 20.64 0.94
C ASP A 98 0.18 20.97 1.45
N ARG A 99 -0.58 19.94 1.87
CA ARG A 99 -2.01 20.05 2.18
C ARG A 99 -2.34 21.06 3.27
N PRO A 100 -1.70 21.07 4.46
CA PRO A 100 -1.99 22.06 5.50
C PRO A 100 -1.37 23.43 5.24
N LEU A 101 -0.34 23.53 4.40
CA LEU A 101 0.31 24.82 4.09
C LEU A 101 -0.47 25.62 3.05
N ARG A 102 -0.98 24.98 2.02
CA ARG A 102 -1.63 25.61 0.86
C ARG A 102 -2.79 26.54 1.21
N PRO A 103 -3.75 26.17 2.07
CA PRO A 103 -4.90 27.03 2.38
C PRO A 103 -4.55 28.27 3.20
N LEU A 104 -3.31 28.41 3.68
CA LEU A 104 -2.86 29.52 4.50
C LEU A 104 -2.21 30.66 3.69
N PHE A 105 -2.09 30.49 2.38
CA PHE A 105 -1.70 31.62 1.52
C PHE A 105 -2.94 32.46 1.22
N PRO A 106 -2.82 33.79 1.23
CA PRO A 106 -3.97 34.66 1.03
C PRO A 106 -4.55 34.55 -0.37
N GLU A 107 -5.86 34.76 -0.48
CA GLU A 107 -6.57 34.80 -1.75
C GLU A 107 -5.91 35.83 -2.70
N GLY A 108 -5.75 35.43 -3.97
CA GLY A 108 -5.08 36.27 -4.98
C GLY A 108 -3.55 36.25 -4.93
N PHE A 109 -2.92 35.51 -4.00
CA PHE A 109 -1.47 35.30 -4.02
C PHE A 109 -1.11 34.23 -5.05
N LEU A 110 -0.65 34.65 -6.22
CA LEU A 110 -0.37 33.77 -7.37
C LEU A 110 1.13 33.66 -7.69
N ASN A 111 1.99 34.15 -6.80
CA ASN A 111 3.43 34.04 -6.93
C ASN A 111 3.88 32.58 -6.73
N GLU A 112 4.79 32.12 -7.58
CA GLU A 112 5.34 30.76 -7.45
C GLU A 112 6.12 30.60 -6.13
N VAL A 113 5.78 29.57 -5.35
CA VAL A 113 6.45 29.22 -4.10
C VAL A 113 6.98 27.80 -4.18
N GLN A 114 8.23 27.61 -3.84
CA GLN A 114 8.86 26.30 -3.71
C GLN A 114 9.37 26.09 -2.29
N VAL A 115 8.94 24.99 -1.68
CA VAL A 115 9.43 24.48 -0.40
C VAL A 115 10.19 23.18 -0.67
N VAL A 116 11.46 23.16 -0.27
CA VAL A 116 12.31 21.98 -0.43
C VAL A 116 12.79 21.50 0.93
N ILE A 117 12.55 20.25 1.22
CA ILE A 117 12.91 19.61 2.48
C ILE A 117 13.92 18.50 2.23
N HIS A 118 15.02 18.50 2.99
CA HIS A 118 16.04 17.45 2.93
C HIS A 118 16.19 16.78 4.28
N VAL A 119 16.16 15.44 4.28
CA VAL A 119 16.58 14.64 5.43
C VAL A 119 18.10 14.54 5.41
N LEU A 120 18.76 15.09 6.42
CA LEU A 120 20.22 15.20 6.51
C LEU A 120 20.84 14.17 7.44
N SER A 121 20.09 13.72 8.45
CA SER A 121 20.45 12.66 9.38
C SER A 121 19.17 11.93 9.80
N ILE A 122 19.23 10.62 10.04
CA ILE A 122 18.09 9.83 10.48
C ILE A 122 18.46 8.97 11.69
N ASN A 123 17.71 9.15 12.77
CA ASN A 123 17.60 8.14 13.81
C ASN A 123 16.58 7.10 13.34
N PRO A 124 16.95 5.81 13.19
CA PRO A 124 16.04 4.80 12.62
C PRO A 124 14.71 4.66 13.38
N ASP A 125 14.67 5.03 14.66
CA ASP A 125 13.47 4.94 15.49
C ASP A 125 12.61 6.21 15.49
N VAL A 126 13.11 7.36 14.96
CA VAL A 126 12.40 8.65 14.94
C VAL A 126 11.99 9.01 13.52
N PRO A 127 10.68 8.93 13.17
CA PRO A 127 10.18 9.31 11.84
C PRO A 127 10.50 10.76 11.47
N SER A 128 10.81 11.01 10.20
CA SER A 128 11.24 12.32 9.70
C SER A 128 10.11 13.22 9.20
N ASP A 129 8.88 12.71 9.05
CA ASP A 129 7.76 13.44 8.45
C ASP A 129 7.24 14.60 9.32
N ILE A 130 7.10 14.42 10.63
CA ILE A 130 6.73 15.51 11.54
C ILE A 130 7.83 16.57 11.62
N PRO A 131 9.12 16.22 11.85
CA PRO A 131 10.23 17.18 11.73
C PRO A 131 10.24 17.92 10.39
N ALA A 132 9.94 17.26 9.27
CA ALA A 132 9.90 17.84 7.94
C ALA A 132 8.78 18.88 7.79
N LEU A 133 7.58 18.59 8.31
CA LEU A 133 6.47 19.54 8.30
C LEU A 133 6.77 20.76 9.15
N ILE A 134 7.35 20.57 10.34
CA ILE A 134 7.77 21.66 11.23
C ILE A 134 8.86 22.52 10.57
N ALA A 135 9.85 21.90 9.90
CA ALA A 135 10.89 22.63 9.19
C ALA A 135 10.35 23.47 8.03
N ALA A 136 9.40 22.91 7.25
CA ALA A 136 8.73 23.62 6.17
C ALA A 136 7.91 24.83 6.68
N SER A 137 7.12 24.62 7.74
CA SER A 137 6.31 25.64 8.39
C SER A 137 7.19 26.77 8.97
N ALA A 138 8.23 26.43 9.69
CA ALA A 138 9.16 27.39 10.27
C ALA A 138 9.91 28.21 9.19
N ALA A 139 10.34 27.55 8.10
CA ALA A 139 10.99 28.22 6.98
C ALA A 139 10.07 29.23 6.29
N LEU A 140 8.78 28.88 6.11
CA LEU A 140 7.77 29.81 5.60
C LEU A 140 7.55 30.98 6.58
N ALA A 141 7.35 30.69 7.86
CA ALA A 141 7.05 31.70 8.87
C ALA A 141 8.15 32.75 9.03
N ILE A 142 9.45 32.36 8.93
CA ILE A 142 10.57 33.32 9.00
C ILE A 142 10.85 34.06 7.69
N SER A 143 10.21 33.69 6.57
CA SER A 143 10.58 34.18 5.22
C SER A 143 10.04 35.56 4.88
N GLY A 144 9.01 36.02 5.58
CA GLY A 144 8.25 37.24 5.28
C GLY A 144 7.32 37.09 4.08
N ILE A 145 7.19 35.91 3.47
CA ILE A 145 6.19 35.62 2.42
C ILE A 145 4.80 35.69 3.06
N PRO A 146 3.77 36.24 2.36
CA PRO A 146 2.40 36.25 2.88
C PRO A 146 1.90 34.84 3.21
N PHE A 147 1.76 34.54 4.50
CA PHE A 147 1.43 33.21 5.02
C PHE A 147 0.78 33.30 6.39
N ALA A 148 -0.46 32.79 6.53
CA ALA A 148 -1.24 32.87 7.75
C ALA A 148 -0.93 31.73 8.76
N GLY A 149 0.30 31.19 8.73
CA GLY A 149 0.83 30.24 9.70
C GLY A 149 1.40 30.89 10.94
N PRO A 150 2.17 30.14 11.76
CA PRO A 150 2.74 28.83 11.44
C PRO A 150 1.76 27.67 11.57
N VAL A 151 2.14 26.54 10.95
CA VAL A 151 1.48 25.24 11.09
C VAL A 151 2.28 24.38 12.05
N GLY A 152 1.61 23.79 13.02
CA GLY A 152 2.12 22.67 13.78
C GLY A 152 1.61 21.33 13.22
N ALA A 153 2.25 20.26 13.62
CA ALA A 153 1.78 18.90 13.37
C ALA A 153 2.21 17.98 14.50
N ALA A 154 1.46 16.92 14.72
CA ALA A 154 1.82 15.87 15.67
C ALA A 154 1.39 14.50 15.11
N ARG A 155 2.18 13.48 15.40
CA ARG A 155 1.78 12.08 15.24
C ARG A 155 1.18 11.61 16.54
N VAL A 156 0.03 10.93 16.46
CA VAL A 156 -0.68 10.39 17.62
C VAL A 156 -0.82 8.88 17.47
N GLY A 157 -0.25 8.14 18.40
CA GLY A 157 -0.51 6.73 18.61
C GLY A 157 -1.61 6.49 19.63
N TYR A 158 -2.06 5.23 19.76
CA TYR A 158 -3.01 4.82 20.79
C TYR A 158 -2.68 3.40 21.26
N ALA A 159 -2.27 3.26 22.51
CA ALA A 159 -1.95 1.97 23.13
C ALA A 159 -2.41 1.99 24.60
N ASP A 160 -2.89 0.86 25.09
CA ASP A 160 -3.32 0.67 26.49
C ASP A 160 -4.31 1.74 27.00
N GLY A 161 -5.20 2.22 26.12
CA GLY A 161 -6.19 3.22 26.45
C GLY A 161 -5.66 4.66 26.52
N GLN A 162 -4.41 4.91 26.08
CA GLN A 162 -3.75 6.22 26.15
C GLN A 162 -3.28 6.69 24.77
N TYR A 163 -3.33 8.00 24.55
CA TYR A 163 -2.73 8.63 23.38
C TYR A 163 -1.22 8.81 23.58
N LEU A 164 -0.45 8.50 22.56
CA LEU A 164 1.00 8.67 22.52
C LEU A 164 1.36 9.84 21.61
N LEU A 165 2.18 10.76 22.08
CA LEU A 165 2.66 11.90 21.29
C LEU A 165 3.95 11.53 20.56
N ASN A 166 3.94 11.68 19.23
CA ASN A 166 5.09 11.43 18.37
C ASN A 166 5.80 10.10 18.70
N PRO A 167 5.04 8.97 18.73
CA PRO A 167 5.61 7.69 19.12
C PRO A 167 6.78 7.34 18.19
N THR A 168 7.82 6.74 18.77
CA THR A 168 8.91 6.12 18.01
C THR A 168 8.37 4.98 17.15
N ARG A 169 9.15 4.50 16.17
CA ARG A 169 8.76 3.34 15.34
C ARG A 169 8.54 2.09 16.20
N THR A 170 9.34 1.92 17.24
CA THR A 170 9.20 0.82 18.20
C THR A 170 7.86 0.90 18.95
N GLU A 171 7.48 2.08 19.44
CA GLU A 171 6.20 2.30 20.10
C GLU A 171 5.02 2.19 19.11
N GLN A 172 5.20 2.69 17.89
CA GLN A 172 4.18 2.63 16.83
C GLN A 172 3.84 1.18 16.42
N ALA A 173 4.80 0.26 16.49
CA ALA A 173 4.58 -1.15 16.17
C ALA A 173 3.53 -1.84 17.06
N THR A 174 3.29 -1.33 18.25
CA THR A 174 2.26 -1.84 19.20
C THR A 174 1.02 -0.95 19.27
N SER A 175 1.01 0.17 18.56
CA SER A 175 -0.09 1.13 18.54
C SER A 175 -1.25 0.66 17.65
N ALA A 176 -2.48 0.83 18.13
CA ALA A 176 -3.69 0.62 17.35
C ALA A 176 -4.05 1.82 16.44
N LEU A 177 -3.26 2.90 16.50
CA LEU A 177 -3.47 4.14 15.75
C LEU A 177 -2.15 4.68 15.23
N ASP A 178 -2.14 5.07 13.96
CA ASP A 178 -1.17 5.97 13.36
C ASP A 178 -1.92 7.16 12.78
N LEU A 179 -1.96 8.29 13.51
CA LEU A 179 -2.68 9.47 13.10
C LEU A 179 -1.74 10.67 13.07
N ILE A 180 -1.75 11.40 11.96
CA ILE A 180 -1.08 12.69 11.83
C ILE A 180 -2.16 13.76 11.78
N VAL A 181 -2.02 14.76 12.64
CA VAL A 181 -2.83 15.97 12.63
C VAL A 181 -1.93 17.17 12.40
N ALA A 182 -2.36 18.10 11.55
CA ALA A 182 -1.68 19.36 11.33
C ALA A 182 -2.68 20.52 11.32
N GLY A 183 -2.26 21.69 11.79
CA GLY A 183 -3.11 22.87 11.87
C GLY A 183 -2.39 24.08 12.38
N THR A 184 -3.14 25.16 12.55
CA THR A 184 -2.69 26.40 13.18
C THR A 184 -2.95 26.39 14.69
N GLN A 185 -2.61 27.47 15.36
CA GLN A 185 -2.98 27.65 16.75
C GLN A 185 -4.49 27.57 16.98
N ALA A 186 -5.27 28.06 16.03
CA ALA A 186 -6.73 28.18 16.20
C ALA A 186 -7.47 26.89 15.81
N ALA A 187 -6.95 26.09 14.86
CA ALA A 187 -7.76 25.04 14.27
C ALA A 187 -6.97 23.97 13.51
N VAL A 188 -7.58 22.78 13.40
CA VAL A 188 -7.10 21.66 12.58
C VAL A 188 -7.32 21.98 11.10
N LEU A 189 -6.33 21.67 10.28
CA LEU A 189 -6.35 21.84 8.82
C LEU A 189 -6.28 20.50 8.07
N MET A 190 -5.59 19.52 8.63
CA MET A 190 -5.37 18.24 7.98
C MET A 190 -5.30 17.13 9.01
N VAL A 191 -5.94 16.00 8.69
CA VAL A 191 -5.79 14.74 9.42
C VAL A 191 -5.57 13.61 8.42
N GLU A 192 -4.71 12.67 8.77
CA GLU A 192 -4.49 11.44 8.01
C GLU A 192 -4.19 10.30 8.98
N SER A 193 -4.89 9.16 8.83
CA SER A 193 -4.72 8.06 9.78
C SER A 193 -4.87 6.67 9.19
N GLU A 194 -4.24 5.71 9.88
CA GLU A 194 -4.51 4.28 9.86
C GLU A 194 -4.91 3.87 11.28
N ALA A 195 -5.99 3.09 11.43
CA ALA A 195 -6.50 2.69 12.73
C ALA A 195 -6.98 1.23 12.73
N ASN A 196 -6.75 0.54 13.84
CA ASN A 196 -7.22 -0.84 14.00
C ASN A 196 -8.65 -0.85 14.57
N GLN A 197 -9.64 -0.46 13.73
CA GLN A 197 -11.05 -0.48 14.04
C GLN A 197 -11.42 0.31 15.32
N LEU A 198 -10.85 1.50 15.46
CA LEU A 198 -11.12 2.37 16.62
C LEU A 198 -12.46 3.09 16.47
N SER A 199 -13.08 3.41 17.63
CA SER A 199 -14.36 4.14 17.66
C SER A 199 -14.20 5.59 17.20
N GLU A 200 -15.29 6.19 16.75
CA GLU A 200 -15.35 7.60 16.36
C GLU A 200 -14.91 8.53 17.50
N GLU A 201 -15.21 8.16 18.74
CA GLU A 201 -14.84 8.93 19.95
C GLU A 201 -13.32 8.92 20.17
N ILE A 202 -12.68 7.75 20.06
CA ILE A 202 -11.20 7.62 20.17
C ILE A 202 -10.52 8.41 19.05
N MET A 203 -11.04 8.32 17.82
CA MET A 203 -10.48 9.06 16.69
C MET A 203 -10.59 10.57 16.86
N LEU A 204 -11.76 11.06 17.30
CA LEU A 204 -11.94 12.48 17.61
C LEU A 204 -11.03 12.93 18.75
N GLY A 205 -10.94 12.13 19.80
CA GLY A 205 -10.03 12.40 20.93
C GLY A 205 -8.58 12.49 20.51
N ALA A 206 -8.13 11.62 19.59
CA ALA A 206 -6.78 11.65 19.03
C ALA A 206 -6.48 12.93 18.24
N VAL A 207 -7.46 13.41 17.45
CA VAL A 207 -7.32 14.67 16.69
C VAL A 207 -7.20 15.85 17.67
N VAL A 208 -8.04 15.92 18.68
CA VAL A 208 -7.99 16.99 19.69
C VAL A 208 -6.68 16.94 20.47
N TYR A 209 -6.29 15.75 20.96
CA TYR A 209 -5.03 15.56 21.65
C TYR A 209 -3.83 16.03 20.81
N GLY A 210 -3.75 15.61 19.57
CA GLY A 210 -2.64 16.01 18.68
C GLY A 210 -2.62 17.51 18.39
N HIS A 211 -3.82 18.14 18.23
CA HIS A 211 -3.94 19.59 18.07
C HIS A 211 -3.45 20.35 19.31
N ASP A 212 -3.79 19.88 20.50
CA ASP A 212 -3.31 20.48 21.75
C ASP A 212 -1.78 20.33 21.90
N GLN A 213 -1.25 19.16 21.58
CA GLN A 213 0.18 18.87 21.74
C GLN A 213 1.07 19.59 20.71
N MET A 214 0.60 19.84 19.47
CA MET A 214 1.38 20.57 18.47
C MET A 214 1.55 22.06 18.77
N GLN A 215 0.78 22.62 19.73
CA GLN A 215 0.91 24.01 20.16
C GLN A 215 2.33 24.31 20.68
N THR A 216 2.99 23.33 21.29
CA THR A 216 4.39 23.46 21.72
C THR A 216 5.32 23.82 20.57
N ALA A 217 5.19 23.12 19.42
CA ALA A 217 5.98 23.41 18.23
C ALA A 217 5.61 24.77 17.59
N ILE A 218 4.30 25.10 17.53
CA ILE A 218 3.84 26.41 17.03
C ILE A 218 4.43 27.55 17.84
N ASN A 219 4.41 27.46 19.17
CA ASN A 219 4.99 28.49 20.05
C ASN A 219 6.48 28.65 19.83
N ALA A 220 7.22 27.56 19.70
CA ALA A 220 8.65 27.60 19.41
C ALA A 220 8.96 28.20 18.02
N ILE A 221 8.13 27.95 17.00
CA ILE A 221 8.24 28.63 15.70
C ILE A 221 7.98 30.14 15.85
N ASN A 222 6.95 30.54 16.57
CA ASN A 222 6.65 31.97 16.80
C ASN A 222 7.80 32.68 17.53
N GLU A 223 8.44 32.04 18.51
CA GLU A 223 9.65 32.57 19.16
C GLU A 223 10.80 32.69 18.19
N LEU A 224 11.00 31.75 17.27
CA LEU A 224 12.05 31.82 16.24
C LEU A 224 11.76 32.95 15.25
N VAL A 225 10.50 33.15 14.86
CA VAL A 225 10.06 34.26 14.01
C VAL A 225 10.34 35.62 14.68
N ALA A 226 10.04 35.76 15.97
CA ALA A 226 10.28 36.99 16.72
C ALA A 226 11.80 37.36 16.77
N GLU A 227 12.68 36.33 16.78
CA GLU A 227 14.14 36.55 16.83
C GLU A 227 14.81 36.70 15.45
N ALA A 228 14.36 35.92 14.46
CA ALA A 228 15.07 35.77 13.19
C ALA A 228 14.18 35.98 11.95
N GLY A 229 12.90 36.33 12.13
CA GLY A 229 11.98 36.58 11.03
C GLY A 229 12.42 37.71 10.14
N LYS A 230 12.25 37.57 8.84
CA LYS A 230 12.44 38.62 7.85
C LYS A 230 11.24 39.57 7.84
N PRO A 231 11.40 40.82 7.43
CA PRO A 231 10.26 41.71 7.23
C PRO A 231 9.24 41.12 6.27
N ASP A 232 7.96 41.34 6.56
CA ASP A 232 6.88 40.94 5.68
C ASP A 232 7.02 41.58 4.30
N TRP A 233 6.61 40.87 3.28
CA TRP A 233 6.54 41.39 1.93
C TRP A 233 5.49 42.49 1.82
N ASP A 234 5.82 43.56 1.13
CA ASP A 234 4.86 44.59 0.71
C ASP A 234 3.98 44.00 -0.43
N TRP A 235 3.03 43.15 -0.03
CA TRP A 235 2.08 42.50 -0.92
C TRP A 235 0.65 42.72 -0.42
N THR A 236 -0.19 43.16 -1.32
CA THR A 236 -1.64 43.28 -1.08
C THR A 236 -2.39 42.64 -2.23
N ALA A 237 -3.54 42.02 -1.94
CA ALA A 237 -4.42 41.51 -2.96
C ALA A 237 -4.88 42.67 -3.88
N ALA A 238 -4.97 42.38 -5.19
CA ALA A 238 -5.52 43.34 -6.12
C ALA A 238 -6.97 43.69 -5.70
N PRO A 239 -7.36 44.96 -5.73
CA PRO A 239 -8.72 45.36 -5.39
C PRO A 239 -9.72 44.69 -6.34
N LYS A 240 -10.81 44.16 -5.81
CA LYS A 240 -11.89 43.58 -6.61
C LYS A 240 -12.58 44.71 -7.42
N ASP A 241 -12.83 44.47 -8.73
CA ASP A 241 -13.60 45.37 -9.58
C ASP A 241 -15.10 45.14 -9.31
N GLU A 242 -15.59 45.78 -8.24
CA GLU A 242 -16.99 45.64 -7.81
C GLU A 242 -17.99 46.00 -8.93
N PRO A 243 -17.80 47.06 -9.76
CA PRO A 243 -18.66 47.34 -10.92
C PRO A 243 -18.69 46.20 -11.93
N PHE A 244 -17.53 45.59 -12.24
CA PHE A 244 -17.43 44.47 -13.15
C PHE A 244 -18.09 43.20 -12.58
N ILE A 245 -17.85 42.90 -11.29
CA ILE A 245 -18.50 41.79 -10.59
C ILE A 245 -20.04 41.96 -10.63
N ALA A 246 -20.54 43.15 -10.32
CA ALA A 246 -21.98 43.42 -10.36
C ALA A 246 -22.58 43.22 -11.77
N LYS A 247 -21.84 43.61 -12.81
CA LYS A 247 -22.26 43.46 -14.21
C LYS A 247 -22.33 41.96 -14.61
N VAL A 248 -21.29 41.18 -14.26
CA VAL A 248 -21.29 39.73 -14.52
C VAL A 248 -22.43 39.05 -13.74
N THR A 249 -22.60 39.39 -12.47
CA THR A 249 -23.64 38.84 -11.59
C THR A 249 -25.04 39.09 -12.15
N ALA A 250 -25.32 40.31 -12.63
CA ALA A 250 -26.64 40.66 -13.20
C ALA A 250 -26.97 39.82 -14.44
N ILE A 251 -25.95 39.39 -15.20
CA ILE A 251 -26.18 38.56 -16.41
C ILE A 251 -26.27 37.07 -16.03
N ALA A 252 -25.49 36.60 -15.06
CA ALA A 252 -25.21 35.19 -14.85
C ALA A 252 -26.07 34.54 -13.73
N GLU A 253 -26.43 35.27 -12.66
CA GLU A 253 -27.02 34.67 -11.47
C GLU A 253 -28.32 33.91 -11.73
N GLY A 254 -29.24 34.49 -12.48
CA GLY A 254 -30.51 33.85 -12.84
C GLY A 254 -30.32 32.55 -13.63
N PRO A 255 -29.64 32.59 -14.78
CA PRO A 255 -29.32 31.39 -15.54
C PRO A 255 -28.54 30.31 -14.80
N LEU A 256 -27.57 30.70 -13.96
CA LEU A 256 -26.81 29.75 -13.12
C LEU A 256 -27.72 29.07 -12.08
N ARG A 257 -28.61 29.82 -11.44
CA ARG A 257 -29.59 29.27 -10.49
C ARG A 257 -30.51 28.24 -11.15
N GLU A 258 -30.96 28.49 -12.39
CA GLU A 258 -31.72 27.52 -13.18
C GLU A 258 -30.89 26.30 -13.57
N ALA A 259 -29.64 26.48 -13.96
CA ALA A 259 -28.74 25.39 -14.31
C ALA A 259 -28.51 24.42 -13.15
N TYR A 260 -28.38 24.92 -11.92
CA TYR A 260 -28.25 24.10 -10.73
C TYR A 260 -29.52 23.35 -10.28
N GLN A 261 -30.67 23.55 -10.95
CA GLN A 261 -31.86 22.70 -10.85
C GLN A 261 -31.80 21.47 -11.76
N ILE A 262 -30.84 21.39 -12.70
CA ILE A 262 -30.64 20.26 -13.60
C ILE A 262 -29.90 19.16 -12.79
N ARG A 263 -30.59 18.05 -12.52
CA ARG A 263 -30.05 16.97 -11.66
C ARG A 263 -28.98 16.12 -12.35
N GLN A 264 -29.08 15.93 -13.66
CA GLN A 264 -28.13 15.16 -14.43
C GLN A 264 -26.84 15.96 -14.68
N LYS A 265 -25.68 15.40 -14.29
CA LYS A 265 -24.36 16.05 -14.37
C LYS A 265 -24.01 16.54 -15.78
N GLY A 266 -24.15 15.67 -16.80
CA GLY A 266 -23.81 16.02 -18.20
C GLY A 266 -24.60 17.22 -18.69
N ALA A 267 -25.92 17.17 -18.58
CA ALA A 267 -26.82 18.26 -19.02
C ALA A 267 -26.56 19.56 -18.24
N ARG A 268 -26.29 19.47 -16.93
CA ARG A 268 -25.89 20.63 -16.11
C ARG A 268 -24.57 21.23 -16.60
N SER A 269 -23.54 20.39 -16.81
CA SER A 269 -22.24 20.86 -17.31
C SER A 269 -22.33 21.54 -18.67
N ASP A 270 -23.14 21.01 -19.59
CA ASP A 270 -23.33 21.61 -20.90
C ASP A 270 -24.06 22.96 -20.78
N LYS A 271 -25.05 23.07 -19.89
CA LYS A 271 -25.75 24.31 -19.59
C LYS A 271 -24.84 25.38 -19.00
N LEU A 272 -23.98 25.00 -18.02
CA LEU A 272 -22.98 25.90 -17.44
C LEU A 272 -22.01 26.44 -18.51
N LYS A 273 -21.51 25.57 -19.38
CA LYS A 273 -20.64 25.99 -20.51
C LYS A 273 -21.37 26.96 -21.48
N GLU A 274 -22.66 26.73 -21.77
CA GLU A 274 -23.47 27.62 -22.57
C GLU A 274 -23.62 28.99 -21.92
N ILE A 275 -23.89 29.02 -20.60
CA ILE A 275 -24.02 30.27 -19.83
C ILE A 275 -22.70 31.04 -19.87
N THR A 276 -21.57 30.38 -19.60
CA THR A 276 -20.23 30.99 -19.63
C THR A 276 -19.99 31.66 -21.00
N LYS A 277 -20.25 30.96 -22.11
CA LYS A 277 -20.11 31.51 -23.47
C LYS A 277 -21.00 32.73 -23.69
N THR A 278 -22.23 32.65 -23.20
CA THR A 278 -23.21 33.76 -23.36
C THR A 278 -22.78 34.98 -22.56
N VAL A 279 -22.31 34.79 -21.34
CA VAL A 279 -21.83 35.88 -20.47
C VAL A 279 -20.62 36.57 -21.10
N VAL A 280 -19.61 35.79 -21.53
CA VAL A 280 -18.40 36.32 -22.19
C VAL A 280 -18.78 37.09 -23.46
N ALA A 281 -19.66 36.56 -24.34
CA ALA A 281 -20.07 37.20 -25.54
C ALA A 281 -20.77 38.56 -25.27
N LYS A 282 -21.71 38.62 -24.32
CA LYS A 282 -22.38 39.88 -23.92
C LYS A 282 -21.41 40.92 -23.37
N LEU A 283 -20.41 40.49 -22.61
CA LEU A 283 -19.43 41.42 -22.05
C LEU A 283 -18.47 41.95 -23.13
N GLN A 284 -18.15 41.15 -24.14
CA GLN A 284 -17.31 41.53 -25.27
C GLN A 284 -17.97 42.57 -26.19
N GLU A 285 -19.31 42.68 -26.18
CA GLU A 285 -20.02 43.78 -26.89
C GLU A 285 -19.64 45.17 -26.36
N ASP A 286 -19.24 45.26 -25.11
CA ASP A 286 -18.86 46.51 -24.42
C ASP A 286 -17.33 46.77 -24.38
N GLY A 287 -16.52 45.82 -24.87
CA GLY A 287 -15.06 45.96 -24.90
C GLY A 287 -14.31 44.64 -24.77
N ASP A 288 -12.99 44.70 -24.69
CA ASP A 288 -12.14 43.52 -24.46
C ASP A 288 -12.30 43.02 -23.02
N VAL A 289 -12.46 41.70 -22.84
CA VAL A 289 -12.78 41.08 -21.56
C VAL A 289 -11.82 39.92 -21.26
N ASP A 290 -11.24 39.94 -20.11
CA ASP A 290 -10.45 38.80 -19.59
C ASP A 290 -11.39 37.64 -19.23
N ALA A 291 -11.35 36.59 -20.04
CA ALA A 291 -12.18 35.38 -19.86
C ALA A 291 -11.82 34.66 -18.55
N VAL A 292 -10.57 34.78 -18.02
CA VAL A 292 -10.15 34.19 -16.75
C VAL A 292 -10.88 34.89 -15.60
N ALA A 293 -10.88 36.21 -15.58
CA ALA A 293 -11.58 37.00 -14.56
C ALA A 293 -13.10 36.73 -14.57
N VAL A 294 -13.70 36.55 -15.73
CA VAL A 294 -15.14 36.17 -15.86
C VAL A 294 -15.38 34.79 -15.23
N ASN A 295 -14.53 33.79 -15.53
CA ASN A 295 -14.69 32.46 -14.99
C ASN A 295 -14.56 32.43 -13.45
N ASP A 296 -13.63 33.20 -12.88
CA ASP A 296 -13.46 33.31 -11.43
C ASP A 296 -14.72 33.90 -10.76
N ILE A 297 -15.30 34.96 -11.36
CA ILE A 297 -16.54 35.55 -10.85
C ILE A 297 -17.72 34.57 -10.98
N LEU A 298 -17.84 33.85 -12.11
CA LEU A 298 -18.88 32.84 -12.28
C LEU A 298 -18.78 31.75 -11.24
N PHE A 299 -17.56 31.29 -10.94
CA PHE A 299 -17.31 30.32 -9.88
C PHE A 299 -17.75 30.81 -8.49
N GLU A 300 -17.45 32.07 -8.13
CA GLU A 300 -17.95 32.68 -6.87
C GLU A 300 -19.49 32.72 -6.81
N ILE A 301 -20.16 33.03 -7.93
CA ILE A 301 -21.62 33.03 -8.00
C ILE A 301 -22.19 31.62 -7.86
N GLU A 302 -21.60 30.63 -8.56
CA GLU A 302 -21.98 29.22 -8.45
C GLU A 302 -21.83 28.71 -7.03
N ALA A 303 -20.69 29.00 -6.40
CA ALA A 303 -20.44 28.64 -5.00
C ALA A 303 -21.51 29.24 -4.08
N LYS A 304 -21.83 30.52 -4.22
CA LYS A 304 -22.85 31.19 -3.43
C LYS A 304 -24.23 30.56 -3.61
N ILE A 305 -24.62 30.23 -4.83
CA ILE A 305 -25.91 29.60 -5.14
C ILE A 305 -25.99 28.23 -4.45
N VAL A 306 -25.04 27.34 -4.70
CA VAL A 306 -25.05 25.97 -4.21
C VAL A 306 -24.96 25.93 -2.66
N ARG A 307 -24.05 26.70 -2.08
CA ARG A 307 -23.86 26.78 -0.64
C ARG A 307 -25.11 27.31 0.06
N SER A 308 -25.74 28.36 -0.48
CA SER A 308 -26.98 28.93 0.07
C SER A 308 -28.14 27.94 0.02
N GLN A 309 -28.33 27.22 -1.09
CA GLN A 309 -29.35 26.17 -1.21
C GLN A 309 -29.22 25.12 -0.13
N ILE A 310 -28.00 24.58 0.05
CA ILE A 310 -27.75 23.54 1.07
C ILE A 310 -27.99 24.06 2.48
N LEU A 311 -27.49 25.26 2.83
CA LEU A 311 -27.68 25.85 4.15
C LEU A 311 -29.14 26.23 4.49
N ASN A 312 -29.96 26.47 3.47
CA ASN A 312 -31.39 26.73 3.59
C ASN A 312 -32.22 25.43 3.67
N GLY A 313 -31.58 24.24 3.59
CA GLY A 313 -32.30 22.97 3.64
C GLY A 313 -32.97 22.58 2.32
N GLU A 314 -32.60 23.23 1.20
CA GLU A 314 -33.04 22.84 -0.13
C GLU A 314 -32.31 21.57 -0.60
N PRO A 315 -32.86 20.81 -1.56
CA PRO A 315 -32.19 19.63 -2.11
C PRO A 315 -30.81 19.96 -2.68
N ARG A 316 -29.87 19.04 -2.54
CA ARG A 316 -28.53 19.09 -3.12
C ARG A 316 -28.57 19.11 -4.65
N ILE A 317 -27.44 19.33 -5.29
CA ILE A 317 -27.29 19.44 -6.76
C ILE A 317 -27.95 18.27 -7.50
N ASP A 318 -27.89 17.05 -6.98
CA ASP A 318 -28.49 15.85 -7.54
C ASP A 318 -29.90 15.51 -6.99
N GLY A 319 -30.43 16.36 -6.13
CA GLY A 319 -31.77 16.22 -5.53
C GLY A 319 -31.85 15.47 -4.22
N ARG A 320 -30.72 14.92 -3.72
CA ARG A 320 -30.67 14.26 -2.40
C ARG A 320 -30.76 15.26 -1.25
N ASP A 321 -31.05 14.75 -0.07
CA ASP A 321 -30.81 15.43 1.20
C ASP A 321 -29.33 15.36 1.61
N THR A 322 -28.99 15.86 2.79
CA THR A 322 -27.62 15.91 3.27
C THR A 322 -27.09 14.57 3.78
N ARG A 323 -27.94 13.54 3.96
CA ARG A 323 -27.59 12.24 4.58
C ARG A 323 -27.59 11.05 3.64
N THR A 324 -28.38 11.13 2.57
CA THR A 324 -28.59 10.01 1.65
C THR A 324 -27.33 9.72 0.83
N VAL A 325 -26.90 8.45 0.84
CA VAL A 325 -25.86 7.91 -0.06
C VAL A 325 -26.46 7.65 -1.44
N ARG A 326 -25.71 7.89 -2.51
CA ARG A 326 -26.14 7.57 -3.89
C ARG A 326 -26.42 6.08 -4.07
N PRO A 327 -27.25 5.68 -5.04
CA PRO A 327 -27.50 4.27 -5.36
C PRO A 327 -26.19 3.51 -5.58
N ILE A 328 -26.14 2.29 -5.06
CA ILE A 328 -24.95 1.43 -5.14
C ILE A 328 -25.32 0.18 -5.94
N GLU A 329 -24.50 -0.14 -6.94
CA GLU A 329 -24.55 -1.38 -7.70
C GLU A 329 -23.20 -2.09 -7.64
N ILE A 330 -23.22 -3.40 -7.36
CA ILE A 330 -22.02 -4.21 -7.16
C ILE A 330 -22.11 -5.48 -8.01
N ARG A 331 -21.01 -5.77 -8.72
CA ARG A 331 -20.83 -7.02 -9.45
C ARG A 331 -19.49 -7.64 -9.09
N ASN A 332 -19.48 -8.89 -8.64
CA ASN A 332 -18.28 -9.64 -8.30
C ASN A 332 -17.92 -10.62 -9.41
N GLY A 333 -16.64 -10.99 -9.54
CA GLY A 333 -16.17 -11.94 -10.53
C GLY A 333 -16.36 -11.48 -11.98
N VAL A 334 -16.23 -10.18 -12.24
CA VAL A 334 -16.53 -9.59 -13.57
C VAL A 334 -15.49 -9.91 -14.65
N LEU A 335 -14.27 -10.28 -14.26
CA LEU A 335 -13.18 -10.61 -15.17
C LEU A 335 -12.82 -12.11 -15.07
N PRO A 336 -12.94 -12.87 -16.18
CA PRO A 336 -12.94 -14.33 -16.13
C PRO A 336 -11.59 -14.98 -15.79
N ARG A 337 -10.46 -14.29 -16.00
CA ARG A 337 -9.12 -14.86 -15.80
C ARG A 337 -8.35 -14.24 -14.63
N THR A 338 -8.92 -13.28 -13.93
CA THR A 338 -8.31 -12.68 -12.74
C THR A 338 -8.49 -13.59 -11.53
N HIS A 339 -7.71 -13.36 -10.46
CA HIS A 339 -7.86 -14.16 -9.25
C HIS A 339 -9.08 -13.74 -8.46
N GLY A 340 -9.40 -12.44 -8.43
CA GLY A 340 -10.66 -11.88 -7.95
C GLY A 340 -10.91 -10.52 -8.58
N SER A 341 -12.17 -10.13 -8.76
CA SER A 341 -12.52 -8.83 -9.34
C SER A 341 -13.89 -8.36 -8.86
N ALA A 342 -14.04 -7.06 -8.72
CA ALA A 342 -15.30 -6.42 -8.40
C ALA A 342 -15.48 -5.13 -9.20
N LEU A 343 -16.71 -4.89 -9.67
CA LEU A 343 -17.13 -3.61 -10.19
C LEU A 343 -18.03 -2.97 -9.15
N PHE A 344 -17.55 -1.90 -8.55
CA PHE A 344 -18.29 -1.12 -7.57
C PHE A 344 -18.72 0.21 -8.18
N THR A 345 -20.03 0.45 -8.21
CA THR A 345 -20.62 1.66 -8.76
C THR A 345 -21.42 2.36 -7.65
N ARG A 346 -21.22 3.65 -7.46
CA ARG A 346 -21.97 4.52 -6.56
C ARG A 346 -22.36 5.78 -7.31
N GLY A 347 -23.62 5.83 -7.78
CA GLY A 347 -24.08 6.87 -8.71
C GLY A 347 -23.19 6.94 -9.94
N GLU A 348 -22.59 8.09 -10.19
CA GLU A 348 -21.67 8.36 -11.31
C GLU A 348 -20.18 8.19 -10.92
N THR A 349 -19.90 7.28 -10.00
CA THR A 349 -18.51 6.91 -9.62
C THR A 349 -18.38 5.41 -9.67
N GLN A 350 -17.45 4.91 -10.49
CA GLN A 350 -17.27 3.50 -10.74
C GLN A 350 -15.79 3.08 -10.66
N ALA A 351 -15.53 1.99 -9.96
CA ALA A 351 -14.21 1.40 -9.82
C ALA A 351 -14.26 -0.09 -10.23
N LEU A 352 -13.48 -0.45 -11.24
CA LEU A 352 -13.16 -1.84 -11.57
C LEU A 352 -11.92 -2.24 -10.79
N VAL A 353 -12.09 -3.11 -9.79
CA VAL A 353 -11.00 -3.48 -8.89
C VAL A 353 -10.65 -4.94 -9.06
N VAL A 354 -9.34 -5.21 -9.15
CA VAL A 354 -8.79 -6.54 -9.42
C VAL A 354 -7.80 -6.91 -8.32
N ALA A 355 -7.98 -8.10 -7.74
CA ALA A 355 -7.05 -8.69 -6.80
C ALA A 355 -6.24 -9.80 -7.47
N THR A 356 -4.94 -9.79 -7.26
CA THR A 356 -4.00 -10.80 -7.75
C THR A 356 -3.22 -11.37 -6.56
N LEU A 357 -3.18 -12.69 -6.47
CA LEU A 357 -2.43 -13.42 -5.46
C LEU A 357 -1.09 -13.85 -6.04
N GLY A 358 -0.03 -13.62 -5.30
CA GLY A 358 1.35 -13.99 -5.65
C GLY A 358 2.03 -14.76 -4.52
N THR A 359 3.31 -15.01 -4.69
CA THR A 359 4.17 -15.69 -3.72
C THR A 359 5.01 -14.66 -2.94
N ALA A 360 5.79 -15.10 -1.96
CA ALA A 360 6.73 -14.24 -1.24
C ALA A 360 7.78 -13.56 -2.16
N ARG A 361 8.04 -14.13 -3.35
CA ARG A 361 8.94 -13.53 -4.36
C ARG A 361 8.34 -12.30 -5.03
N ASP A 362 7.02 -12.16 -5.00
CA ASP A 362 6.27 -11.06 -5.61
C ASP A 362 6.06 -9.89 -4.63
N GLU A 363 6.56 -9.99 -3.40
CA GLU A 363 6.55 -8.91 -2.43
C GLU A 363 7.33 -7.70 -2.93
N GLN A 364 6.79 -6.52 -2.68
CA GLN A 364 7.49 -5.27 -2.99
C GLN A 364 8.65 -5.08 -2.02
N ILE A 365 9.85 -4.90 -2.57
CA ILE A 365 11.03 -4.53 -1.79
C ILE A 365 11.05 -3.01 -1.66
N ILE A 366 11.08 -2.52 -0.43
CA ILE A 366 11.16 -1.09 -0.11
C ILE A 366 12.51 -0.84 0.55
N ASP A 367 13.38 -0.10 -0.16
CA ASP A 367 14.68 0.35 0.35
C ASP A 367 14.48 1.73 1.00
N ALA A 368 14.15 1.73 2.29
CA ALA A 368 13.95 2.94 3.07
C ALA A 368 15.24 3.36 3.79
N LEU A 369 15.29 4.61 4.28
CA LEU A 369 16.45 5.09 5.05
C LEU A 369 16.72 4.25 6.30
N GLU A 370 15.68 3.86 7.01
CA GLU A 370 15.73 3.03 8.20
C GLU A 370 16.11 1.57 7.94
N GLY A 371 15.93 1.07 6.72
CA GLY A 371 16.27 -0.28 6.32
C GLY A 371 15.43 -0.79 5.16
N GLU A 372 15.86 -1.91 4.57
CA GLU A 372 15.08 -2.62 3.56
C GLU A 372 14.02 -3.48 4.27
N TYR A 373 12.79 -3.41 3.76
CA TYR A 373 11.72 -4.30 4.19
C TYR A 373 10.86 -4.74 3.00
N ARG A 374 10.07 -5.80 3.21
CA ARG A 374 9.18 -6.37 2.21
C ARG A 374 7.73 -6.08 2.57
N ASP A 375 6.98 -5.68 1.56
CA ASP A 375 5.56 -5.40 1.68
C ASP A 375 4.76 -6.41 0.85
N ARG A 376 3.98 -7.24 1.54
CA ARG A 376 3.16 -8.29 0.91
C ARG A 376 1.82 -7.79 0.40
N PHE A 377 1.38 -6.59 0.80
CA PHE A 377 0.11 -6.00 0.38
C PHE A 377 0.34 -4.74 -0.42
N MET A 378 0.06 -4.79 -1.71
CA MET A 378 0.18 -3.68 -2.65
C MET A 378 -1.19 -3.21 -3.08
N PHE A 379 -1.43 -1.90 -3.07
CA PHE A 379 -2.66 -1.29 -3.58
C PHE A 379 -2.32 -0.17 -4.54
N HIS A 380 -2.70 -0.34 -5.81
CA HIS A 380 -2.48 0.65 -6.87
C HIS A 380 -3.81 1.22 -7.35
N TYR A 381 -3.81 2.52 -7.59
CA TYR A 381 -4.97 3.29 -8.02
C TYR A 381 -4.64 4.02 -9.31
N ASN A 382 -5.48 3.87 -10.31
CA ASN A 382 -5.35 4.50 -11.61
C ASN A 382 -6.64 5.28 -11.95
N MET A 383 -6.45 6.54 -12.36
CA MET A 383 -7.55 7.42 -12.80
C MET A 383 -7.22 8.01 -14.16
N PRO A 384 -7.53 7.29 -15.25
CA PRO A 384 -7.30 7.77 -16.60
C PRO A 384 -8.24 8.94 -16.92
N PRO A 385 -7.88 9.82 -17.87
CA PRO A 385 -8.66 11.02 -18.21
C PRO A 385 -10.11 10.73 -18.59
N PHE A 386 -10.37 9.61 -19.25
CA PHE A 386 -11.74 9.26 -19.66
C PHE A 386 -12.71 9.06 -18.47
N ALA A 387 -12.19 8.81 -17.26
CA ALA A 387 -13.03 8.65 -16.06
C ALA A 387 -13.80 9.93 -15.71
N THR A 388 -13.34 11.09 -16.16
CA THR A 388 -14.02 12.39 -16.05
C THR A 388 -14.59 12.87 -17.39
N GLY A 389 -14.49 12.06 -18.46
CA GLY A 389 -14.92 12.45 -19.81
C GLY A 389 -13.94 13.39 -20.52
N GLU A 390 -12.70 13.42 -20.10
CA GLU A 390 -11.65 14.30 -20.60
C GLU A 390 -10.62 13.55 -21.45
N THR A 391 -9.93 14.28 -22.31
CA THR A 391 -8.70 13.82 -22.97
C THR A 391 -7.49 14.28 -22.15
N GLY A 392 -6.43 13.47 -22.13
CA GLY A 392 -5.23 13.84 -21.38
C GLY A 392 -4.10 12.84 -21.57
N ARG A 393 -2.93 13.21 -21.02
CA ARG A 393 -1.73 12.36 -21.08
C ARG A 393 -1.88 11.16 -20.14
N VAL A 394 -1.71 9.97 -20.68
CA VAL A 394 -1.57 8.72 -19.94
C VAL A 394 -0.07 8.44 -19.73
N GLY A 395 0.34 8.07 -18.51
CA GLY A 395 1.75 7.84 -18.20
C GLY A 395 1.94 7.33 -16.77
N SER A 396 3.05 7.71 -16.14
CA SER A 396 3.33 7.33 -14.74
C SER A 396 2.27 7.90 -13.78
N PRO A 397 1.98 7.21 -12.67
CA PRO A 397 1.04 7.70 -11.65
C PRO A 397 1.42 9.10 -11.16
N LYS A 398 0.41 9.96 -11.04
CA LYS A 398 0.57 11.31 -10.48
C LYS A 398 0.54 11.24 -8.95
N ARG A 399 1.03 12.29 -8.28
CA ARG A 399 1.01 12.42 -6.81
C ARG A 399 -0.38 12.15 -6.20
N ARG A 400 -1.46 12.55 -6.89
CA ARG A 400 -2.85 12.31 -6.46
C ARG A 400 -3.20 10.83 -6.49
N GLU A 401 -2.82 10.11 -7.54
CA GLU A 401 -3.08 8.67 -7.69
C GLU A 401 -2.34 7.86 -6.62
N ILE A 402 -1.08 8.19 -6.34
CA ILE A 402 -0.29 7.59 -5.26
C ILE A 402 -0.99 7.81 -3.91
N GLY A 403 -1.43 9.04 -3.63
CA GLY A 403 -2.14 9.36 -2.38
C GLY A 403 -3.47 8.61 -2.20
N HIS A 404 -4.26 8.48 -3.28
CA HIS A 404 -5.52 7.71 -3.26
C HIS A 404 -5.29 6.21 -3.07
N GLY A 405 -4.27 5.65 -3.73
CA GLY A 405 -3.87 4.25 -3.53
C GLY A 405 -3.43 3.98 -2.09
N ARG A 406 -2.63 4.89 -1.50
CA ARG A 406 -2.18 4.77 -0.11
C ARG A 406 -3.33 4.83 0.89
N LEU A 407 -4.30 5.73 0.67
CA LEU A 407 -5.50 5.82 1.53
C LEU A 407 -6.32 4.52 1.48
N ALA A 408 -6.55 3.97 0.29
CA ALA A 408 -7.26 2.72 0.14
C ALA A 408 -6.49 1.54 0.76
N LYS A 409 -5.18 1.51 0.61
CA LYS A 409 -4.30 0.52 1.25
C LYS A 409 -4.44 0.54 2.78
N ARG A 410 -4.28 1.71 3.40
CA ARG A 410 -4.41 1.90 4.87
C ARG A 410 -5.78 1.44 5.37
N ALA A 411 -6.84 1.74 4.63
CA ALA A 411 -8.19 1.36 5.02
C ALA A 411 -8.38 -0.16 5.12
N LEU A 412 -7.64 -0.94 4.32
CA LEU A 412 -7.78 -2.39 4.21
C LEU A 412 -6.79 -3.20 5.05
N ILE A 413 -5.64 -2.63 5.41
CA ILE A 413 -4.60 -3.32 6.21
C ILE A 413 -5.17 -3.95 7.50
N PRO A 414 -6.00 -3.27 8.30
CA PRO A 414 -6.47 -3.82 9.59
C PRO A 414 -7.32 -5.09 9.47
N VAL A 415 -7.89 -5.33 8.31
CA VAL A 415 -8.75 -6.51 8.08
C VAL A 415 -8.05 -7.64 7.32
N LEU A 416 -6.80 -7.46 6.93
CA LEU A 416 -6.04 -8.52 6.25
C LEU A 416 -5.76 -9.70 7.19
N PRO A 417 -5.70 -10.92 6.66
CA PRO A 417 -5.21 -12.08 7.41
C PRO A 417 -3.73 -11.93 7.73
N SER A 418 -3.26 -12.64 8.76
CA SER A 418 -1.83 -12.76 9.04
C SER A 418 -1.10 -13.52 7.91
N ALA A 419 0.23 -13.43 7.87
CA ALA A 419 1.01 -14.19 6.90
C ALA A 419 0.98 -15.70 7.18
N GLU A 420 0.73 -16.08 8.43
CA GLU A 420 0.58 -17.48 8.85
C GLU A 420 -0.75 -18.07 8.38
N ASP A 421 -1.83 -17.28 8.46
CA ASP A 421 -3.16 -17.72 8.05
C ASP A 421 -3.34 -17.72 6.52
N PHE A 422 -2.65 -16.79 5.82
CA PHE A 422 -2.77 -16.64 4.38
C PHE A 422 -1.43 -16.17 3.78
N ALA A 423 -0.61 -17.10 3.34
CA ALA A 423 0.79 -16.88 2.97
C ALA A 423 1.00 -16.22 1.59
N TYR A 424 -0.05 -15.66 0.96
CA TYR A 424 0.04 -14.99 -0.33
C TYR A 424 0.45 -13.53 -0.19
N SER A 425 1.23 -13.07 -1.16
CA SER A 425 1.34 -11.66 -1.48
C SER A 425 0.09 -11.23 -2.24
N ILE A 426 -0.46 -10.07 -1.90
CA ILE A 426 -1.73 -9.59 -2.44
C ILE A 426 -1.47 -8.28 -3.17
N ARG A 427 -1.81 -8.22 -4.46
CA ARG A 427 -1.81 -6.97 -5.22
C ARG A 427 -3.23 -6.62 -5.64
N VAL A 428 -3.71 -5.46 -5.21
CA VAL A 428 -4.99 -4.90 -5.62
C VAL A 428 -4.74 -3.73 -6.57
N VAL A 429 -5.43 -3.69 -7.69
CA VAL A 429 -5.41 -2.58 -8.64
C VAL A 429 -6.83 -2.06 -8.84
N SER A 430 -7.02 -0.78 -8.59
CA SER A 430 -8.30 -0.09 -8.80
C SER A 430 -8.21 0.78 -10.05
N GLU A 431 -8.93 0.41 -11.09
CA GLU A 431 -9.11 1.18 -12.32
C GLU A 431 -10.40 2.00 -12.19
N ILE A 432 -10.26 3.32 -12.13
CA ILE A 432 -11.43 4.21 -12.08
C ILE A 432 -11.97 4.41 -13.50
N THR A 433 -13.20 3.98 -13.70
CA THR A 433 -13.88 4.05 -15.00
C THR A 433 -14.84 5.23 -15.10
N GLU A 434 -15.38 5.70 -13.96
CA GLU A 434 -16.17 6.93 -13.86
C GLU A 434 -15.86 7.65 -12.53
N SER A 435 -15.84 8.98 -12.52
CA SER A 435 -15.55 9.77 -11.33
C SER A 435 -16.41 11.01 -11.21
N ASN A 436 -17.28 11.02 -10.20
CA ASN A 436 -18.02 12.18 -9.71
C ASN A 436 -18.13 12.13 -8.18
N GLY A 437 -17.05 12.49 -7.49
CA GLY A 437 -16.94 12.43 -6.02
C GLY A 437 -16.34 11.12 -5.53
N SER A 438 -15.32 11.22 -4.72
CA SER A 438 -14.56 10.21 -3.99
C SER A 438 -14.42 8.81 -4.64
N SER A 439 -13.66 8.74 -5.69
CA SER A 439 -13.24 7.47 -6.32
C SER A 439 -12.32 6.63 -5.40
N SER A 440 -11.57 7.26 -4.46
CA SER A 440 -10.76 6.53 -3.49
C SER A 440 -11.63 5.69 -2.53
N MET A 441 -12.80 6.19 -2.13
CA MET A 441 -13.71 5.44 -1.27
C MET A 441 -14.43 4.32 -2.05
N ALA A 442 -14.70 4.51 -3.33
CA ALA A 442 -15.13 3.43 -4.22
C ALA A 442 -14.04 2.34 -4.36
N SER A 443 -12.77 2.74 -4.40
CA SER A 443 -11.62 1.82 -4.42
C SER A 443 -11.48 1.00 -3.14
N VAL A 444 -11.78 1.58 -1.98
CA VAL A 444 -11.82 0.86 -0.69
C VAL A 444 -12.88 -0.24 -0.74
N CYS A 445 -14.12 0.11 -1.12
CA CYS A 445 -15.23 -0.84 -1.21
C CYS A 445 -14.96 -1.95 -2.24
N GLY A 446 -14.56 -1.56 -3.45
CA GLY A 446 -14.23 -2.50 -4.53
C GLY A 446 -13.01 -3.36 -4.21
N GLY A 447 -12.00 -2.80 -3.52
CA GLY A 447 -10.81 -3.52 -3.08
C GLY A 447 -11.12 -4.61 -2.05
N CYS A 448 -11.95 -4.30 -1.07
CA CYS A 448 -12.46 -5.28 -0.11
C CYS A 448 -13.18 -6.43 -0.83
N LEU A 449 -14.11 -6.12 -1.73
CA LEU A 449 -14.88 -7.10 -2.48
C LEU A 449 -14.02 -7.94 -3.44
N ALA A 450 -13.07 -7.32 -4.13
CA ALA A 450 -12.15 -8.02 -5.04
C ALA A 450 -11.24 -9.00 -4.29
N MET A 451 -10.78 -8.64 -3.09
CA MET A 451 -10.02 -9.56 -2.23
C MET A 451 -10.90 -10.73 -1.76
N MET A 452 -12.14 -10.47 -1.36
CA MET A 452 -13.08 -11.52 -0.98
C MET A 452 -13.40 -12.45 -2.15
N ASP A 453 -13.55 -11.91 -3.36
CA ASP A 453 -13.75 -12.69 -4.60
C ASP A 453 -12.50 -13.51 -4.96
N ALA A 454 -11.31 -13.05 -4.58
CA ALA A 454 -10.06 -13.81 -4.72
C ALA A 454 -9.87 -14.90 -3.65
N GLY A 455 -10.76 -14.99 -2.66
CA GLY A 455 -10.64 -15.97 -1.56
C GLY A 455 -9.71 -15.51 -0.43
N VAL A 456 -9.36 -14.21 -0.36
CA VAL A 456 -8.59 -13.66 0.78
C VAL A 456 -9.48 -13.64 2.01
N PRO A 457 -9.13 -14.32 3.11
CA PRO A 457 -9.97 -14.39 4.31
C PRO A 457 -9.88 -13.09 5.12
N VAL A 458 -10.44 -11.99 4.57
CA VAL A 458 -10.53 -10.71 5.27
C VAL A 458 -11.40 -10.86 6.52
N LYS A 459 -10.99 -10.22 7.61
CA LYS A 459 -11.65 -10.31 8.92
C LYS A 459 -13.04 -9.69 8.95
N ALA A 460 -13.28 -8.67 8.12
CA ALA A 460 -14.55 -7.96 8.00
C ALA A 460 -14.63 -7.18 6.68
N HIS A 461 -15.83 -6.82 6.27
CA HIS A 461 -16.03 -5.85 5.19
C HIS A 461 -15.55 -4.47 5.62
N VAL A 462 -14.96 -3.74 4.68
CA VAL A 462 -14.57 -2.33 4.87
C VAL A 462 -15.27 -1.49 3.82
N ALA A 463 -16.02 -0.50 4.26
CA ALA A 463 -16.62 0.51 3.38
C ALA A 463 -15.98 1.87 3.62
N GLY A 464 -16.00 2.70 2.58
CA GLY A 464 -15.52 4.08 2.64
C GLY A 464 -16.60 5.06 2.16
N VAL A 465 -16.70 6.20 2.83
CA VAL A 465 -17.60 7.30 2.50
C VAL A 465 -16.86 8.64 2.52
N ALA A 466 -17.17 9.53 1.59
CA ALA A 466 -16.66 10.89 1.60
C ALA A 466 -17.75 11.86 2.07
N MET A 467 -17.38 12.66 3.05
CA MET A 467 -18.20 13.69 3.66
C MET A 467 -17.73 15.06 3.20
N GLY A 468 -18.63 16.01 3.12
CA GLY A 468 -18.32 17.42 2.89
C GLY A 468 -18.89 18.32 3.97
N LEU A 469 -18.46 19.55 3.96
CA LEU A 469 -18.95 20.59 4.85
C LEU A 469 -19.25 21.86 4.05
N ILE A 470 -20.37 22.47 4.34
CA ILE A 470 -20.66 23.85 3.97
C ILE A 470 -20.77 24.65 5.26
N LEU A 471 -19.92 25.66 5.41
CA LEU A 471 -19.84 26.50 6.62
C LEU A 471 -20.00 27.98 6.21
N ASP A 472 -20.94 28.69 6.85
CA ASP A 472 -21.13 30.13 6.69
C ASP A 472 -21.43 30.76 8.06
N GLY A 473 -20.42 31.41 8.61
CA GLY A 473 -20.47 31.92 9.97
C GLY A 473 -20.70 30.79 10.97
N ASN A 474 -21.83 30.85 11.66
CA ASN A 474 -22.25 29.83 12.65
C ASN A 474 -23.17 28.76 12.08
N ARG A 475 -23.56 28.86 10.80
CA ARG A 475 -24.41 27.87 10.14
C ARG A 475 -23.52 26.87 9.39
N PHE A 476 -23.82 25.60 9.54
CA PHE A 476 -23.12 24.56 8.80
C PHE A 476 -24.04 23.42 8.37
N ALA A 477 -23.67 22.74 7.32
CA ALA A 477 -24.28 21.49 6.86
C ALA A 477 -23.21 20.48 6.54
N VAL A 478 -23.32 19.27 7.09
CA VAL A 478 -22.46 18.13 6.76
C VAL A 478 -23.15 17.32 5.66
N LEU A 479 -22.43 16.97 4.60
CA LEU A 479 -22.94 16.24 3.46
C LEU A 479 -22.34 14.83 3.41
N THR A 480 -23.21 13.83 3.30
CA THR A 480 -22.79 12.43 3.10
C THR A 480 -22.63 12.13 1.61
N ASP A 481 -21.58 11.42 1.24
CA ASP A 481 -21.29 10.97 -0.13
C ASP A 481 -21.35 12.14 -1.13
N ILE A 482 -20.35 13.04 -1.01
CA ILE A 482 -20.27 14.26 -1.82
C ILE A 482 -19.99 13.99 -3.27
N LEU A 483 -20.55 14.84 -4.14
CA LEU A 483 -20.22 14.94 -5.56
C LEU A 483 -18.89 15.69 -5.76
N GLY A 484 -18.32 15.60 -6.97
CA GLY A 484 -17.13 16.36 -7.32
C GLY A 484 -17.35 17.88 -7.25
N ASP A 485 -18.52 18.36 -7.69
CA ASP A 485 -18.89 19.78 -7.61
C ASP A 485 -19.00 20.22 -6.13
N GLU A 486 -19.56 19.40 -5.26
CA GLU A 486 -19.69 19.69 -3.82
C GLU A 486 -18.36 19.64 -3.08
N ASP A 487 -17.42 18.77 -3.48
CA ASP A 487 -16.04 18.81 -2.99
C ASP A 487 -15.37 20.13 -3.38
N HIS A 488 -15.55 20.55 -4.64
CA HIS A 488 -14.92 21.78 -5.15
C HIS A 488 -15.46 23.06 -4.49
N LEU A 489 -16.78 23.12 -4.26
CA LEU A 489 -17.48 24.27 -3.69
C LEU A 489 -17.56 24.25 -2.15
N GLY A 490 -17.16 23.14 -1.52
CA GLY A 490 -17.24 22.92 -0.08
C GLY A 490 -16.00 23.35 0.70
N ASP A 491 -16.13 23.37 2.02
CA ASP A 491 -15.12 23.84 2.98
C ASP A 491 -14.26 22.71 3.56
N MET A 492 -14.68 21.45 3.38
CA MET A 492 -13.99 20.26 3.89
C MET A 492 -14.23 19.07 2.96
N ASP A 493 -13.17 18.30 2.71
CA ASP A 493 -13.20 16.94 2.15
C ASP A 493 -12.77 15.96 3.26
N PHE A 494 -13.71 15.13 3.71
CA PHE A 494 -13.52 14.25 4.84
C PHE A 494 -13.88 12.81 4.47
N LYS A 495 -12.86 11.95 4.38
CA LYS A 495 -13.00 10.55 3.99
C LYS A 495 -12.87 9.66 5.21
N VAL A 496 -13.86 8.79 5.42
CA VAL A 496 -13.87 7.81 6.50
C VAL A 496 -14.06 6.43 5.94
N ALA A 497 -13.14 5.53 6.26
CA ALA A 497 -13.25 4.11 5.95
C ALA A 497 -13.27 3.28 7.23
N GLY A 498 -13.99 2.16 7.23
CA GLY A 498 -14.03 1.27 8.37
C GLY A 498 -14.98 0.09 8.20
N THR A 499 -14.96 -0.76 9.22
CA THR A 499 -15.85 -1.91 9.39
C THR A 499 -17.13 -1.49 10.13
N ALA A 500 -17.98 -2.47 10.43
CA ALA A 500 -19.12 -2.23 11.33
C ALA A 500 -18.68 -1.86 12.77
N ASN A 501 -17.49 -2.32 13.17
CA ASN A 501 -16.97 -2.17 14.54
C ASN A 501 -16.22 -0.86 14.78
N GLY A 502 -15.60 -0.28 13.75
CA GLY A 502 -14.82 0.95 13.91
C GLY A 502 -14.13 1.42 12.64
N ILE A 503 -13.42 2.54 12.78
CA ILE A 503 -12.68 3.22 11.70
C ILE A 503 -11.36 2.49 11.45
N THR A 504 -11.02 2.33 10.17
CA THR A 504 -9.73 1.79 9.72
C THR A 504 -8.84 2.83 9.06
N ALA A 505 -9.42 3.88 8.47
CA ALA A 505 -8.68 5.02 7.95
C ALA A 505 -9.55 6.28 7.95
N LEU A 506 -8.90 7.42 8.14
CA LEU A 506 -9.50 8.72 8.09
C LEU A 506 -8.56 9.68 7.38
N GLN A 507 -9.11 10.48 6.46
CA GLN A 507 -8.40 11.57 5.82
C GLN A 507 -9.29 12.81 5.77
N MET A 508 -8.78 13.94 6.24
CA MET A 508 -9.48 15.21 6.24
C MET A 508 -8.62 16.30 5.63
N ASP A 509 -9.19 17.06 4.74
CA ASP A 509 -8.64 18.28 4.16
C ASP A 509 -9.63 19.43 4.39
N ILE A 510 -9.17 20.47 5.07
CA ILE A 510 -9.98 21.64 5.40
C ILE A 510 -9.50 22.81 4.56
N LYS A 511 -10.43 23.47 3.90
CA LYS A 511 -10.18 24.57 2.96
C LYS A 511 -10.45 25.97 3.57
N VAL A 512 -10.94 25.99 4.80
CA VAL A 512 -11.20 27.19 5.59
C VAL A 512 -10.22 27.26 6.76
N GLN A 513 -10.26 28.34 7.56
CA GLN A 513 -9.34 28.55 8.68
C GLN A 513 -9.45 27.52 9.82
N GLY A 514 -10.31 26.51 9.66
CA GLY A 514 -10.48 25.38 10.53
C GLY A 514 -11.94 25.07 10.87
N ILE A 515 -12.14 23.94 11.53
CA ILE A 515 -13.45 23.47 11.98
C ILE A 515 -13.42 23.20 13.49
N THR A 516 -14.59 23.32 14.14
CA THR A 516 -14.72 23.08 15.56
C THR A 516 -14.85 21.58 15.88
N LYS A 517 -14.63 21.21 17.15
CA LYS A 517 -14.83 19.85 17.65
C LYS A 517 -16.27 19.36 17.41
N GLU A 518 -17.26 20.25 17.58
CA GLU A 518 -18.68 19.94 17.39
C GLU A 518 -18.95 19.56 15.92
N ILE A 519 -18.41 20.31 14.97
CA ILE A 519 -18.56 19.99 13.53
C ILE A 519 -17.92 18.63 13.22
N MET A 520 -16.72 18.34 13.74
CA MET A 520 -16.07 17.04 13.57
C MET A 520 -16.92 15.90 14.18
N GLN A 521 -17.49 16.11 15.34
CA GLN A 521 -18.34 15.12 16.00
C GLN A 521 -19.60 14.80 15.16
N VAL A 522 -20.26 15.81 14.61
CA VAL A 522 -21.42 15.64 13.72
C VAL A 522 -20.99 14.93 12.44
N ALA A 523 -19.86 15.31 11.85
CA ALA A 523 -19.34 14.71 10.61
C ALA A 523 -18.99 13.22 10.80
N LEU A 524 -18.35 12.86 11.91
CA LEU A 524 -18.02 11.46 12.22
C LEU A 524 -19.27 10.62 12.46
N ALA A 525 -20.27 11.15 13.21
CA ALA A 525 -21.52 10.44 13.45
C ALA A 525 -22.30 10.20 12.15
N GLN A 526 -22.38 11.20 11.27
CA GLN A 526 -23.06 11.08 9.97
C GLN A 526 -22.28 10.18 9.01
N ALA A 527 -20.93 10.21 9.04
CA ALA A 527 -20.09 9.30 8.29
C ALA A 527 -20.31 7.83 8.71
N LYS A 528 -20.52 7.57 10.00
CA LYS A 528 -20.87 6.24 10.51
C LYS A 528 -22.17 5.72 9.90
N GLU A 529 -23.21 6.54 9.86
CA GLU A 529 -24.49 6.17 9.22
C GLU A 529 -24.28 5.80 7.74
N GLY A 530 -23.58 6.65 6.99
CA GLY A 530 -23.28 6.41 5.58
C GLY A 530 -22.43 5.15 5.37
N ARG A 531 -21.40 4.94 6.21
CA ARG A 531 -20.57 3.75 6.18
C ARG A 531 -21.36 2.47 6.42
N LEU A 532 -22.21 2.44 7.43
CA LEU A 532 -23.04 1.28 7.76
C LEU A 532 -24.04 0.96 6.64
N HIS A 533 -24.60 1.99 5.99
CA HIS A 533 -25.44 1.80 4.80
C HIS A 533 -24.68 1.15 3.65
N ILE A 534 -23.47 1.63 3.33
CA ILE A 534 -22.64 1.05 2.28
C ILE A 534 -22.25 -0.39 2.62
N LEU A 535 -21.87 -0.66 3.88
CA LEU A 535 -21.56 -2.02 4.36
C LEU A 535 -22.73 -2.97 4.17
N SER A 536 -24.00 -2.53 4.42
CA SER A 536 -25.16 -3.39 4.18
C SER A 536 -25.29 -3.77 2.72
N LYS A 537 -25.03 -2.84 1.78
CA LYS A 537 -25.05 -3.12 0.34
C LYS A 537 -23.93 -4.07 -0.11
N MET A 538 -22.75 -3.91 0.48
CA MET A 538 -21.65 -4.85 0.23
C MET A 538 -21.97 -6.24 0.77
N GLN A 539 -22.56 -6.34 1.95
CA GLN A 539 -23.00 -7.61 2.55
C GLN A 539 -24.09 -8.31 1.73
N GLU A 540 -25.06 -7.54 1.19
CA GLU A 540 -26.09 -8.06 0.27
C GLU A 540 -25.46 -8.64 -1.01
N ALA A 541 -24.44 -7.99 -1.57
CA ALA A 541 -23.76 -8.40 -2.80
C ALA A 541 -22.79 -9.57 -2.60
N MET A 542 -22.12 -9.64 -1.47
CA MET A 542 -21.15 -10.68 -1.12
C MET A 542 -21.07 -10.84 0.40
N GLY A 543 -21.90 -11.75 0.94
CA GLY A 543 -22.01 -11.98 2.39
C GLY A 543 -20.82 -12.72 3.02
N SER A 544 -20.05 -13.46 2.23
CA SER A 544 -18.90 -14.23 2.69
C SER A 544 -17.78 -14.26 1.66
N VAL A 545 -16.58 -14.52 2.11
CA VAL A 545 -15.40 -14.74 1.26
C VAL A 545 -15.62 -16.00 0.41
N ARG A 546 -15.16 -15.98 -0.83
CA ARG A 546 -15.17 -17.15 -1.71
C ARG A 546 -14.30 -18.26 -1.09
N THR A 547 -14.85 -19.46 -0.97
CA THR A 547 -14.15 -20.59 -0.33
C THR A 547 -13.09 -21.23 -1.20
N GLU A 548 -13.25 -21.15 -2.53
CA GLU A 548 -12.30 -21.69 -3.50
C GLU A 548 -11.54 -20.55 -4.20
N LEU A 549 -10.23 -20.69 -4.30
CA LEU A 549 -9.41 -19.81 -5.11
C LEU A 549 -9.75 -19.97 -6.60
N SER A 550 -9.57 -18.90 -7.37
CA SER A 550 -9.66 -18.97 -8.84
C SER A 550 -8.77 -20.09 -9.40
N ALA A 551 -9.25 -20.78 -10.45
CA ALA A 551 -8.43 -21.77 -11.16
C ALA A 551 -7.12 -21.17 -11.73
N HIS A 552 -7.05 -19.85 -11.88
CA HIS A 552 -5.89 -19.13 -12.37
C HIS A 552 -4.96 -18.63 -11.25
N ALA A 553 -5.40 -18.70 -9.98
CA ALA A 553 -4.56 -18.32 -8.84
C ALA A 553 -3.58 -19.45 -8.50
N PRO A 554 -2.32 -19.11 -8.13
CA PRO A 554 -1.38 -20.14 -7.70
C PRO A 554 -1.87 -20.78 -6.41
N ARG A 555 -1.84 -22.11 -6.36
CA ARG A 555 -2.03 -22.86 -5.12
C ARG A 555 -0.70 -22.99 -4.42
N MET A 556 -0.69 -22.99 -3.09
CA MET A 556 0.53 -23.13 -2.30
C MET A 556 0.42 -24.31 -1.33
N VAL A 557 1.52 -25.03 -1.21
CA VAL A 557 1.71 -26.10 -0.21
C VAL A 557 2.99 -25.80 0.55
N SER A 558 2.89 -25.77 1.87
CA SER A 558 4.06 -25.58 2.73
C SER A 558 4.28 -26.81 3.60
N PHE A 559 5.53 -27.20 3.76
CA PHE A 559 5.97 -28.28 4.65
C PHE A 559 7.36 -28.00 5.19
N LYS A 560 7.76 -28.68 6.25
CA LYS A 560 9.08 -28.51 6.85
C LYS A 560 10.05 -29.60 6.44
N ILE A 561 11.28 -29.21 6.17
CA ILE A 561 12.46 -30.09 6.04
C ILE A 561 13.43 -29.75 7.17
N HIS A 562 14.35 -30.67 7.46
CA HIS A 562 15.41 -30.37 8.44
C HIS A 562 16.32 -29.24 7.90
N PRO A 563 16.66 -28.20 8.68
CA PRO A 563 17.47 -27.08 8.20
C PRO A 563 18.80 -27.48 7.56
N ASP A 564 19.45 -28.54 8.03
CA ASP A 564 20.71 -29.07 7.46
C ASP A 564 20.52 -29.56 6.01
N LYS A 565 19.29 -29.90 5.59
CA LYS A 565 18.95 -30.37 4.25
C LYS A 565 18.68 -29.26 3.25
N ILE A 566 18.58 -28.02 3.68
CA ILE A 566 18.35 -26.86 2.81
C ILE A 566 19.41 -26.80 1.69
N ARG A 567 20.68 -27.06 2.04
CA ARG A 567 21.78 -27.04 1.08
C ARG A 567 21.68 -28.11 -0.01
N GLU A 568 21.13 -29.29 0.34
CA GLU A 568 20.91 -30.40 -0.59
C GLU A 568 19.80 -30.04 -1.60
N VAL A 569 18.71 -29.43 -1.14
CA VAL A 569 17.58 -28.98 -1.99
C VAL A 569 17.99 -27.81 -2.87
N ILE A 570 18.76 -26.86 -2.37
CA ILE A 570 19.29 -25.75 -3.17
C ILE A 570 20.29 -26.25 -4.20
N GLY A 571 21.18 -27.17 -3.80
CA GLY A 571 22.25 -27.69 -4.64
C GLY A 571 23.40 -26.70 -4.85
N LYS A 572 24.49 -27.15 -5.46
CA LYS A 572 25.70 -26.34 -5.73
C LYS A 572 25.35 -25.18 -6.66
N GLY A 573 25.50 -23.94 -6.15
CA GLY A 573 25.16 -22.73 -6.93
C GLY A 573 23.69 -22.62 -7.31
N GLY A 574 22.78 -23.28 -6.58
CA GLY A 574 21.34 -23.25 -6.85
C GLY A 574 20.86 -24.20 -7.98
N ALA A 575 21.73 -25.08 -8.46
CA ALA A 575 21.42 -25.92 -9.65
C ALA A 575 20.22 -26.84 -9.43
N THR A 576 20.08 -27.47 -8.24
CA THR A 576 18.99 -28.42 -7.96
C THR A 576 17.64 -27.71 -7.90
N ILE A 577 17.55 -26.60 -7.16
CA ILE A 577 16.29 -25.85 -7.05
C ILE A 577 15.88 -25.19 -8.39
N GLN A 578 16.85 -24.76 -9.21
CA GLN A 578 16.57 -24.23 -10.56
C GLN A 578 16.05 -25.31 -11.49
N ALA A 579 16.62 -26.52 -11.45
CA ALA A 579 16.14 -27.65 -12.22
C ALA A 579 14.72 -28.06 -11.80
N LEU A 580 14.48 -28.19 -10.50
CA LEU A 580 13.14 -28.47 -9.96
C LEU A 580 12.11 -27.44 -10.43
N THR A 581 12.41 -26.14 -10.28
CA THR A 581 11.53 -25.05 -10.71
C THR A 581 11.23 -25.11 -12.22
N LYS A 582 12.24 -25.39 -13.04
CA LYS A 582 12.10 -25.44 -14.50
C LYS A 582 11.29 -26.65 -14.96
N GLU A 583 11.55 -27.82 -14.38
CA GLU A 583 10.95 -29.09 -14.81
C GLU A 583 9.50 -29.22 -14.34
N THR A 584 9.20 -28.77 -13.10
CA THR A 584 7.84 -28.87 -12.53
C THR A 584 6.96 -27.66 -12.82
N GLY A 585 7.55 -26.54 -13.29
CA GLY A 585 6.84 -25.27 -13.49
C GLY A 585 6.38 -24.61 -12.18
N CYS A 586 6.97 -25.01 -11.04
CA CYS A 586 6.61 -24.50 -9.73
C CYS A 586 7.56 -23.39 -9.27
N SER A 587 7.05 -22.42 -8.51
CA SER A 587 7.87 -21.54 -7.68
C SER A 587 8.17 -22.25 -6.35
N ILE A 588 9.43 -22.34 -5.96
CA ILE A 588 9.85 -23.01 -4.72
C ILE A 588 10.61 -21.99 -3.88
N ASP A 589 10.15 -21.76 -2.66
CA ASP A 589 10.78 -20.89 -1.67
C ASP A 589 11.18 -21.69 -0.43
N ILE A 590 12.35 -21.38 0.15
CA ILE A 590 12.89 -22.10 1.31
C ILE A 590 13.36 -21.07 2.33
N LYS A 591 12.81 -21.13 3.53
CA LYS A 591 13.21 -20.28 4.64
C LYS A 591 14.33 -20.97 5.46
N ASP A 592 15.09 -20.17 6.20
CA ASP A 592 16.21 -20.65 7.03
C ASP A 592 15.77 -21.63 8.14
N ASP A 593 14.49 -21.59 8.54
CA ASP A 593 13.90 -22.50 9.52
C ASP A 593 13.50 -23.88 8.93
N GLY A 594 13.81 -24.12 7.65
CA GLY A 594 13.45 -25.33 6.92
C GLY A 594 12.05 -25.36 6.34
N THR A 595 11.28 -24.27 6.43
CA THR A 595 9.96 -24.21 5.77
C THR A 595 10.13 -24.09 4.27
N VAL A 596 9.62 -25.07 3.52
CA VAL A 596 9.56 -25.10 2.05
C VAL A 596 8.16 -24.75 1.62
N THR A 597 8.01 -23.75 0.75
CA THR A 597 6.75 -23.36 0.13
C THR A 597 6.83 -23.60 -1.37
N ILE A 598 5.93 -24.41 -1.91
CA ILE A 598 5.78 -24.68 -3.35
C ILE A 598 4.50 -24.00 -3.83
N ALA A 599 4.60 -23.21 -4.89
CA ALA A 599 3.45 -22.52 -5.49
C ALA A 599 3.36 -22.82 -6.99
N SER A 600 2.18 -23.18 -7.48
CA SER A 600 1.89 -23.41 -8.90
C SER A 600 0.39 -23.38 -9.17
N THR A 601 0.01 -23.13 -10.42
CA THR A 601 -1.35 -23.34 -10.94
C THR A 601 -1.60 -24.82 -11.31
N SER A 602 -0.53 -25.66 -11.41
CA SER A 602 -0.59 -27.10 -11.71
C SER A 602 -0.53 -27.92 -10.42
N ALA A 603 -1.59 -28.66 -10.11
CA ALA A 603 -1.62 -29.60 -9.00
C ALA A 603 -0.60 -30.76 -9.20
N GLU A 604 -0.44 -31.24 -10.43
CA GLU A 604 0.51 -32.29 -10.79
C GLU A 604 1.95 -31.83 -10.58
N GLY A 605 2.30 -30.63 -11.07
CA GLY A 605 3.62 -30.04 -10.86
C GLY A 605 3.97 -29.85 -9.39
N MET A 606 2.99 -29.42 -8.56
CA MET A 606 3.20 -29.29 -7.11
C MET A 606 3.43 -30.63 -6.42
N ALA A 607 2.66 -31.65 -6.79
CA ALA A 607 2.84 -33.00 -6.23
C ALA A 607 4.21 -33.57 -6.60
N GLU A 608 4.64 -33.38 -7.84
CA GLU A 608 5.96 -33.79 -8.32
C GLU A 608 7.09 -33.05 -7.62
N ALA A 609 7.01 -31.72 -7.52
CA ALA A 609 8.00 -30.89 -6.81
C ALA A 609 8.13 -31.31 -5.34
N LYS A 610 7.00 -31.52 -4.67
CA LYS A 610 6.95 -31.98 -3.28
C LYS A 610 7.61 -33.34 -3.13
N ALA A 611 7.21 -34.31 -3.95
CA ALA A 611 7.77 -35.68 -3.91
C ALA A 611 9.29 -35.70 -4.14
N ARG A 612 9.79 -34.87 -5.08
CA ARG A 612 11.24 -34.75 -5.34
C ARG A 612 12.00 -34.13 -4.17
N ILE A 613 11.43 -33.08 -3.54
CA ILE A 613 12.07 -32.44 -2.37
C ILE A 613 12.05 -33.40 -1.19
N GLU A 614 10.95 -34.08 -0.93
CA GLU A 614 10.85 -35.12 0.11
C GLU A 614 11.85 -36.25 -0.15
N GLY A 615 12.02 -36.67 -1.41
CA GLY A 615 13.01 -37.67 -1.80
C GLY A 615 14.46 -37.22 -1.54
N ILE A 616 14.81 -35.97 -1.86
CA ILE A 616 16.15 -35.38 -1.61
C ILE A 616 16.43 -35.30 -0.08
N THR A 617 15.42 -34.96 0.69
CA THR A 617 15.55 -34.75 2.15
C THR A 617 15.32 -36.00 3.00
N ALA A 618 14.79 -37.07 2.39
CA ALA A 618 14.51 -38.32 3.08
C ALA A 618 15.76 -38.89 3.76
N GLU A 619 15.64 -39.32 4.98
CA GLU A 619 16.69 -40.02 5.72
C GLU A 619 16.45 -41.52 5.72
N ALA A 620 17.51 -42.28 5.60
CA ALA A 620 17.42 -43.72 5.64
C ALA A 620 17.26 -44.18 7.10
N GLU A 621 16.13 -44.80 7.41
CA GLU A 621 15.78 -45.28 8.75
C GLU A 621 16.26 -46.71 8.93
N VAL A 622 17.04 -46.98 9.97
CA VAL A 622 17.50 -48.32 10.32
C VAL A 622 16.29 -49.20 10.71
N GLY A 623 16.26 -50.41 10.13
CA GLY A 623 15.16 -51.35 10.35
C GLY A 623 14.08 -51.29 9.26
N LYS A 624 14.04 -50.28 8.43
CA LYS A 624 13.04 -50.10 7.33
C LYS A 624 13.45 -50.83 6.08
N ILE A 625 12.46 -51.35 5.32
CA ILE A 625 12.68 -51.97 4.02
C ILE A 625 12.50 -50.95 2.94
N TYR A 626 13.46 -50.89 2.02
CA TYR A 626 13.52 -50.00 0.85
C TYR A 626 13.50 -50.86 -0.43
N GLU A 627 12.92 -50.32 -1.46
CA GLU A 627 12.95 -50.91 -2.81
C GLU A 627 13.78 -49.98 -3.72
N GLY A 628 14.79 -50.54 -4.37
CA GLY A 628 15.65 -49.74 -5.22
C GLY A 628 16.50 -50.57 -6.18
N PRO A 629 17.03 -49.94 -7.25
CA PRO A 629 17.82 -50.64 -8.26
C PRO A 629 19.24 -50.92 -7.76
N VAL A 630 19.79 -52.04 -8.19
CA VAL A 630 21.22 -52.35 -8.06
C VAL A 630 21.99 -51.42 -9.00
N VAL A 631 22.80 -50.54 -8.43
CA VAL A 631 23.57 -49.55 -9.20
C VAL A 631 24.87 -50.14 -9.72
N LYS A 632 25.50 -51.01 -8.93
CA LYS A 632 26.80 -51.61 -9.28
C LYS A 632 26.99 -52.91 -8.55
N LEU A 633 27.54 -53.92 -9.27
CA LEU A 633 28.01 -55.14 -8.69
C LEU A 633 29.49 -55.03 -8.29
N LEU A 634 29.85 -55.59 -7.14
CA LEU A 634 31.17 -55.68 -6.57
C LEU A 634 31.49 -57.14 -6.26
N GLU A 635 32.77 -57.53 -6.16
CA GLU A 635 33.17 -58.88 -5.83
C GLU A 635 32.60 -59.36 -4.45
N PHE A 636 32.44 -58.40 -3.52
CA PHE A 636 31.98 -58.69 -2.15
C PHE A 636 30.53 -58.25 -1.85
N GLY A 637 29.77 -57.81 -2.86
CA GLY A 637 28.40 -57.37 -2.69
C GLY A 637 27.86 -56.56 -3.84
N ALA A 638 26.80 -55.80 -3.58
CA ALA A 638 26.19 -54.88 -4.54
C ALA A 638 25.90 -53.53 -3.91
N LEU A 639 25.98 -52.47 -4.67
CA LEU A 639 25.46 -51.14 -4.30
C LEU A 639 24.02 -51.04 -4.76
N VAL A 640 23.12 -50.76 -3.85
CA VAL A 640 21.66 -50.59 -4.11
C VAL A 640 21.30 -49.17 -3.76
N ASN A 641 20.68 -48.45 -4.68
CA ASN A 641 20.15 -47.10 -4.44
C ASN A 641 18.81 -47.21 -3.71
N ILE A 642 18.77 -46.88 -2.43
CA ILE A 642 17.60 -47.02 -1.60
C ILE A 642 16.79 -45.72 -1.48
N LEU A 643 17.41 -44.58 -1.70
CA LEU A 643 16.81 -43.25 -1.75
C LEU A 643 17.61 -42.39 -2.78
N PRO A 644 17.01 -41.33 -3.34
CA PRO A 644 17.71 -40.43 -4.26
C PRO A 644 19.07 -39.99 -3.71
N GLY A 645 20.16 -40.37 -4.39
CA GLY A 645 21.54 -40.02 -4.00
C GLY A 645 22.09 -40.80 -2.80
N LYS A 646 21.40 -41.85 -2.31
CA LYS A 646 21.86 -42.68 -1.18
C LYS A 646 21.99 -44.16 -1.60
N ASP A 647 23.21 -44.59 -1.79
CA ASP A 647 23.54 -45.97 -2.09
C ASP A 647 23.95 -46.71 -0.82
N GLY A 648 23.39 -47.87 -0.63
CA GLY A 648 23.77 -48.77 0.46
C GLY A 648 24.49 -50.01 -0.02
N LEU A 649 25.40 -50.52 0.80
CA LEU A 649 26.15 -51.75 0.49
C LEU A 649 25.33 -52.98 0.95
N LEU A 650 24.90 -53.77 -0.01
CA LEU A 650 24.38 -55.11 0.17
C LEU A 650 25.57 -56.11 0.07
N HIS A 651 26.11 -56.50 1.26
CA HIS A 651 27.20 -57.41 1.30
C HIS A 651 26.79 -58.80 0.84
N ILE A 652 27.72 -59.60 0.20
CA ILE A 652 27.41 -60.93 -0.33
C ILE A 652 26.79 -61.88 0.68
N SER A 653 27.13 -61.78 1.97
CA SER A 653 26.54 -62.56 3.07
C SER A 653 25.09 -62.15 3.42
N GLU A 654 24.62 -61.03 2.92
CA GLU A 654 23.29 -60.49 3.16
C GLU A 654 22.30 -60.64 2.00
N ILE A 655 22.75 -61.31 0.89
CA ILE A 655 21.93 -61.55 -0.28
C ILE A 655 20.95 -62.70 -0.06
N SER A 656 21.44 -63.87 0.40
CA SER A 656 20.64 -65.07 0.62
C SER A 656 20.96 -65.74 1.94
N THR A 657 20.06 -66.63 2.39
CA THR A 657 20.28 -67.50 3.53
C THR A 657 21.25 -68.66 3.18
N GLU A 658 21.38 -68.99 1.89
CA GLU A 658 22.36 -69.93 1.37
C GLU A 658 23.68 -69.24 1.06
N ARG A 659 24.78 -70.03 0.97
CA ARG A 659 26.09 -69.50 0.66
C ARG A 659 26.19 -69.05 -0.77
N VAL A 660 26.17 -67.75 -1.00
CA VAL A 660 26.39 -67.12 -2.36
C VAL A 660 27.84 -67.26 -2.74
N LYS A 661 28.12 -67.80 -3.91
CA LYS A 661 29.51 -67.97 -4.46
C LYS A 661 29.91 -66.69 -5.21
N GLU A 662 29.09 -66.21 -6.11
CA GLU A 662 29.32 -64.99 -6.87
C GLU A 662 28.03 -64.09 -6.81
N VAL A 663 28.23 -62.79 -6.67
CA VAL A 663 27.12 -61.84 -6.55
C VAL A 663 26.25 -61.80 -7.82
N LYS A 664 26.87 -62.00 -9.00
CA LYS A 664 26.20 -62.02 -10.30
C LYS A 664 25.24 -63.20 -10.50
N ASP A 665 25.35 -64.25 -9.68
CA ASP A 665 24.47 -65.39 -9.74
C ASP A 665 23.06 -65.07 -9.18
N TYR A 666 22.95 -63.99 -8.38
CA TYR A 666 21.73 -63.60 -7.70
C TYR A 666 21.23 -62.20 -8.06
N LEU A 667 22.12 -61.30 -8.53
CA LEU A 667 21.82 -59.91 -8.78
C LEU A 667 22.34 -59.46 -10.13
N GLN A 668 21.62 -58.54 -10.79
CA GLN A 668 22.05 -57.85 -12.01
C GLN A 668 21.98 -56.35 -11.80
N GLU A 669 22.87 -55.61 -12.48
CA GLU A 669 22.77 -54.14 -12.49
C GLU A 669 21.48 -53.67 -13.14
N GLY A 670 20.78 -52.69 -12.50
CA GLY A 670 19.47 -52.25 -12.90
C GLY A 670 18.29 -53.08 -12.28
N GLN A 671 18.56 -54.22 -11.68
CA GLN A 671 17.51 -55.05 -11.02
C GLN A 671 16.99 -54.31 -9.77
N VAL A 672 15.67 -54.15 -9.67
CA VAL A 672 15.04 -53.60 -8.47
C VAL A 672 14.93 -54.69 -7.41
N VAL A 673 15.49 -54.37 -6.23
CA VAL A 673 15.49 -55.30 -5.08
C VAL A 673 14.96 -54.63 -3.83
N ARG A 674 14.33 -55.43 -2.96
CA ARG A 674 13.82 -54.99 -1.67
C ARG A 674 14.84 -55.34 -0.60
N VAL A 675 15.39 -54.32 0.07
CA VAL A 675 16.46 -54.51 1.05
C VAL A 675 16.12 -53.80 2.35
N LYS A 676 16.46 -54.46 3.48
CA LYS A 676 16.29 -53.86 4.81
C LYS A 676 17.57 -53.14 5.18
N LEU A 677 17.45 -51.92 5.69
CA LEU A 677 18.58 -51.17 6.23
C LEU A 677 18.92 -51.70 7.65
N LEU A 678 20.08 -52.35 7.80
CA LEU A 678 20.52 -52.93 9.06
C LEU A 678 21.22 -51.90 9.96
N ALA A 679 22.03 -51.04 9.39
CA ALA A 679 22.82 -50.05 10.14
C ALA A 679 23.30 -48.94 9.21
N ALA A 680 23.50 -47.74 9.77
CA ALA A 680 24.27 -46.67 9.18
C ALA A 680 25.49 -46.44 10.05
N ASP A 681 26.71 -46.42 9.47
CA ASP A 681 27.93 -46.15 10.21
C ASP A 681 28.15 -44.63 10.42
N GLU A 682 29.08 -44.25 11.29
CA GLU A 682 29.43 -42.86 11.60
C GLU A 682 29.91 -42.04 10.36
N ARG A 683 30.25 -42.71 9.29
CA ARG A 683 30.64 -42.13 7.99
C ARG A 683 29.47 -42.08 7.00
N GLY A 684 28.25 -42.40 7.43
CA GLY A 684 27.05 -42.39 6.59
C GLY A 684 26.94 -43.57 5.60
N ARG A 685 27.74 -44.64 5.74
CA ARG A 685 27.64 -45.82 4.86
C ARG A 685 26.53 -46.72 5.35
N LEU A 686 25.60 -47.01 4.44
CA LEU A 686 24.39 -47.79 4.72
C LEU A 686 24.64 -49.28 4.46
N ARG A 687 24.32 -50.12 5.44
CA ARG A 687 24.44 -51.59 5.31
C ARG A 687 23.04 -52.19 5.12
N LEU A 688 22.92 -52.90 4.01
CA LEU A 688 21.64 -53.43 3.55
C LEU A 688 21.63 -54.97 3.69
N SER A 689 20.43 -55.53 3.85
CA SER A 689 20.22 -56.97 3.85
C SER A 689 18.95 -57.32 3.05
N LEU A 690 19.13 -58.11 2.03
CA LEU A 690 18.03 -58.67 1.22
C LEU A 690 17.38 -59.83 1.97
N LYS A 691 18.20 -60.71 2.57
CA LYS A 691 17.71 -61.84 3.40
C LYS A 691 16.84 -61.39 4.59
N ALA A 692 17.19 -60.26 5.21
CA ALA A 692 16.40 -59.74 6.34
C ALA A 692 15.08 -59.14 5.86
N ALA A 693 15.05 -58.50 4.68
CA ALA A 693 13.80 -58.02 4.09
C ALA A 693 12.88 -59.20 3.75
N MET A 694 13.43 -60.24 3.14
CA MET A 694 12.65 -61.45 2.75
C MET A 694 12.18 -62.26 3.95
N ALA A 695 12.96 -62.33 5.03
CA ALA A 695 12.56 -63.04 6.24
C ALA A 695 11.30 -62.43 6.92
N GLU A 696 11.11 -61.14 6.80
CA GLU A 696 9.91 -60.46 7.30
C GLU A 696 8.68 -60.63 6.37
N GLU A 697 8.92 -60.89 5.10
CA GLU A 697 7.84 -61.00 4.09
C GLU A 697 7.50 -62.44 3.66
N GLY A 698 8.23 -63.41 4.24
CA GLY A 698 7.96 -64.84 3.99
C GLY A 698 8.45 -65.36 2.64
N GLY A 699 9.44 -64.70 2.02
CA GLY A 699 9.97 -65.03 0.70
C GLY A 699 11.39 -65.69 0.74
N THR A 700 11.76 -66.38 -0.33
CA THR A 700 13.15 -66.88 -0.55
C THR A 700 13.67 -66.40 -1.88
N ILE A 701 14.96 -66.04 -1.96
CA ILE A 701 15.64 -65.79 -3.26
C ILE A 701 16.16 -67.06 -3.83
N ALA A 702 15.82 -67.27 -5.11
CA ALA A 702 16.45 -68.26 -5.95
C ALA A 702 17.56 -67.62 -6.83
N PRO A 703 18.63 -68.34 -7.20
CA PRO A 703 19.58 -67.87 -8.20
C PRO A 703 18.90 -67.52 -9.51
N LEU A 704 19.44 -66.53 -10.24
CA LEU A 704 18.97 -66.14 -11.54
C LEU A 704 19.01 -67.36 -12.48
N ALA A 705 17.89 -67.64 -13.19
CA ALA A 705 17.80 -68.76 -14.14
C ALA A 705 18.89 -68.59 -15.25
N GLY A 706 19.98 -69.36 -15.15
CA GLY A 706 21.14 -69.30 -16.05
C GLY A 706 22.44 -69.76 -15.41
N ALA A 707 22.55 -69.87 -14.08
CA ALA A 707 23.77 -70.22 -13.34
C ALA A 707 23.98 -71.73 -13.08
N THR A 708 23.04 -72.58 -13.51
CA THR A 708 23.18 -74.06 -13.40
C THR A 708 22.86 -74.67 -14.73
N GLU A 709 23.85 -74.84 -15.62
CA GLU A 709 23.96 -75.94 -16.57
C GLU A 709 25.30 -75.87 -17.32
N ALA A 710 26.26 -76.53 -16.72
CA ALA A 710 27.33 -77.19 -17.49
C ALA A 710 27.60 -78.52 -16.76
N VAL A 711 26.92 -79.59 -17.17
CA VAL A 711 27.41 -80.97 -17.30
C VAL A 711 26.24 -81.91 -17.58
N ALA A 712 26.33 -82.55 -18.74
CA ALA A 712 25.83 -83.86 -19.20
C ALA A 712 24.90 -83.75 -20.44
N GLU A 713 25.49 -83.92 -21.57
CA GLU A 713 25.63 -84.97 -22.55
C GLU A 713 24.36 -85.71 -23.10
N ALA A 714 24.28 -85.68 -24.43
CA ALA A 714 23.85 -86.67 -25.38
C ALA A 714 22.39 -86.91 -25.74
N ALA A 715 22.04 -86.37 -26.92
CA ALA A 715 21.48 -87.06 -28.12
C ALA A 715 20.34 -88.09 -27.99
N PRO A 716 19.70 -88.45 -29.20
CA PRO A 716 18.75 -87.64 -29.99
C PRO A 716 17.45 -88.36 -30.24
N SER A 717 16.46 -87.79 -30.82
CA SER A 717 15.67 -88.38 -31.94
C SER A 717 14.36 -87.62 -32.17
N ALA A 718 14.20 -87.17 -33.38
CA ALA A 718 13.19 -87.37 -34.38
C ALA A 718 11.70 -87.20 -34.06
N GLY A 719 11.06 -86.45 -34.93
CA GLY A 719 9.68 -86.71 -35.34
C GLY A 719 8.80 -85.45 -35.31
N GLU A 720 8.74 -84.77 -36.41
CA GLU A 720 7.56 -84.63 -37.31
C GLU A 720 6.31 -83.88 -36.79
N THR A 721 6.10 -82.83 -37.58
CA THR A 721 4.82 -82.35 -38.15
C THR A 721 3.67 -81.89 -37.25
N ALA A 722 3.30 -80.68 -37.33
CA ALA A 722 2.30 -80.05 -38.22
C ALA A 722 2.33 -78.54 -38.06
#